data_dc1a7b1b158589995c5a92feeee119d2
#
_entry.id   dc1a7b1b158589995c5a92feeee119d2
#
_cell.length_a   1.000
_cell.length_b   1.000
_cell.length_c   1.000
_cell.angle_alpha   90.00
_cell.angle_beta   90.00
_cell.angle_gamma   90.00
#
_symmetry.space_group_name_H-M   'P 1'
#
loop_
_entity.id
_entity.type
_entity.pdbx_description
1 polymer ?
#
loop_
_entity_poly.entity_id
_entity_poly.type
_entity_poly.pdbx_seq_one_letter_code
_entity_poly.pdbx_strand_id
1 'polypeptide(L)'
;MLKNINRTVLTMFFLLQSVCSYAYVIKGTIVSETEKPIRKAVVIGRNSANKVKIGIETDEFGQFASANVNDSTLLIEITKENYTPVYMSVTGTTDEFIDLGTVKLKPYSVELGEVTVTAQSVIQKPDRYIIIPSVGEITQSSNGLSLLNNLQYKMPGLVVNETLQSVKVDDKIPVFKINGKPSSLTQFLSLDPQDVLRIEYQDNPDVRYGNRQVINMLLKPREDGGSITSNLSSAVTTGFLNGNIGANYHSKKSEWDLNYRVNWRDYDKREISSKSEFIGRDETISRNRIGIPSDFNYLSNELLLGYTYLYNPKTIFMAQLGMGFEDQKFDDDSWNIQTDNDEFLSYKNLTHRKIDFKSPNIDLFFRKQIDKTQYLEANVYGRYSAGDYGRDYVNVYDDVMNNDTTISLTQNKSWRVGFEFMYSKAFKQFTTNFGVQNYFNSARNEQIENGILAKDKINQNRLLAYGQILGRISKLRYSLSANVVFNHSNNNSSYIVNAVRLKTNLNMNYPLSRYVTLNYLLMYDPSMPSISQQSNMVQTIDDISVRQGNPDLKPSEYLRNRLYIRYAYKKFTGSLWAAHSRTFNPIYYEYSYISDVSSPYYDKFMSKPINGKHDDLINMELNLSIQNLFGFATLWGKFGWDNYNINVSNASYDNKLYASINGTFKFGDWLISANYEIVPRYSLSGNVFTSADRWNTISVQYHYKNWYFSATGVNLFTKRGGTYECLTISDVHPERYTQNIRSNANMLLLGVNYRFDFGKQHKKANRILNNGGVERGVDLNY
;
A
#
# COMPACT_ATOMS: atom_id res chain seq x y z
N MET A 1 27.00 30.19 28.27
CA MET A 1 25.92 30.45 27.32
C MET A 1 24.82 29.37 27.27
N LEU A 2 25.08 28.13 27.65
CA LEU A 2 24.10 27.04 27.68
C LEU A 2 23.14 26.97 28.88
N LYS A 3 23.36 27.75 29.93
CA LYS A 3 22.48 27.80 31.12
C LYS A 3 21.25 28.72 31.01
N ASN A 4 21.25 29.66 30.06
CA ASN A 4 20.13 30.59 29.89
C ASN A 4 19.10 30.09 28.85
N ILE A 5 19.41 29.15 27.99
CA ILE A 5 18.49 28.56 26.99
C ILE A 5 17.46 27.65 27.68
N ASN A 6 17.84 26.91 28.72
CA ASN A 6 16.92 26.02 29.43
C ASN A 6 15.85 26.75 30.27
N ARG A 7 16.11 27.98 30.74
CA ARG A 7 15.12 28.77 31.49
C ARG A 7 14.08 29.41 30.58
N THR A 8 14.47 29.86 29.40
CA THR A 8 13.54 30.50 28.43
C THR A 8 12.58 29.49 27.79
N VAL A 9 13.08 28.27 27.48
CA VAL A 9 12.25 27.18 26.95
C VAL A 9 11.30 26.64 28.01
N LEU A 10 11.72 26.57 29.28
CA LEU A 10 10.84 26.11 30.38
C LEU A 10 9.79 27.17 30.72
N THR A 11 10.12 28.48 30.61
CA THR A 11 9.18 29.58 30.84
C THR A 11 8.18 29.72 29.71
N MET A 12 8.58 29.42 28.47
CA MET A 12 7.67 29.35 27.32
C MET A 12 6.73 28.13 27.40
N PHE A 13 7.17 27.04 28.04
CA PHE A 13 6.32 25.86 28.26
C PHE A 13 5.28 26.05 29.37
N PHE A 14 5.57 26.89 30.37
CA PHE A 14 4.62 27.22 31.46
C PHE A 14 3.64 28.35 31.12
N LEU A 15 3.98 29.23 30.17
CA LEU A 15 3.08 30.32 29.72
C LEU A 15 1.99 29.82 28.71
N LEU A 16 2.06 28.56 28.25
CA LEU A 16 1.05 27.93 27.39
C LEU A 16 -0.08 27.23 28.18
N GLN A 17 -0.13 27.34 29.51
CA GLN A 17 -1.10 26.58 30.32
C GLN A 17 -2.39 27.33 30.66
N SER A 18 -2.68 28.49 30.10
CA SER A 18 -3.99 29.12 30.26
C SER A 18 -4.81 29.10 28.98
N VAL A 19 -5.23 27.87 28.54
CA VAL A 19 -6.29 27.76 27.54
C VAL A 19 -7.61 27.51 28.27
N CYS A 20 -8.42 28.55 28.37
CA CYS A 20 -9.82 28.41 28.74
C CYS A 20 -10.48 27.38 27.82
N SER A 21 -10.98 26.31 28.39
CA SER A 21 -11.87 25.37 27.70
C SER A 21 -13.22 26.08 27.56
N TYR A 22 -13.48 26.68 26.41
CA TYR A 22 -14.80 27.23 26.11
C TYR A 22 -15.75 26.09 25.80
N ALA A 23 -16.84 26.00 26.56
CA ALA A 23 -17.93 25.09 26.31
C ALA A 23 -18.98 25.82 25.44
N TYR A 24 -19.47 25.15 24.41
CA TYR A 24 -20.46 25.68 23.49
C TYR A 24 -21.63 24.69 23.31
N VAL A 25 -22.78 25.21 22.97
CA VAL A 25 -23.99 24.46 22.64
C VAL A 25 -24.14 24.36 21.13
N ILE A 26 -24.50 23.19 20.59
CA ILE A 26 -24.88 23.03 19.18
C ILE A 26 -26.40 22.97 19.09
N LYS A 27 -26.98 23.86 18.30
CA LYS A 27 -28.40 23.94 18.09
C LYS A 27 -28.72 23.95 16.58
N GLY A 28 -29.95 23.64 16.22
CA GLY A 28 -30.43 23.69 14.86
C GLY A 28 -31.85 23.17 14.71
N THR A 29 -32.41 23.31 13.52
CA THR A 29 -33.76 22.82 13.17
C THR A 29 -33.70 21.83 12.06
N ILE A 30 -34.35 20.69 12.22
CA ILE A 30 -34.39 19.63 11.22
C ILE A 30 -35.76 19.62 10.54
N VAL A 31 -35.74 19.74 9.22
CA VAL A 31 -36.97 19.80 8.41
C VAL A 31 -36.88 18.81 7.22
N SER A 32 -38.03 18.49 6.66
CA SER A 32 -38.13 17.77 5.38
C SER A 32 -37.81 18.70 4.20
N GLU A 33 -37.67 18.17 2.99
CA GLU A 33 -37.52 18.99 1.77
C GLU A 33 -38.68 19.97 1.54
N THR A 34 -39.86 19.63 2.06
CA THR A 34 -41.07 20.51 1.98
C THR A 34 -41.15 21.44 3.21
N GLU A 35 -40.05 21.66 3.94
CA GLU A 35 -39.92 22.55 5.10
C GLU A 35 -40.80 22.18 6.30
N LYS A 36 -41.33 20.96 6.35
CA LYS A 36 -42.08 20.48 7.51
C LYS A 36 -41.11 20.02 8.60
N PRO A 37 -41.34 20.38 9.88
CA PRO A 37 -40.50 19.95 10.99
C PRO A 37 -40.42 18.42 11.09
N ILE A 38 -39.25 17.90 11.35
CA ILE A 38 -39.04 16.46 11.58
C ILE A 38 -38.80 16.23 13.07
N ARG A 39 -39.86 15.75 13.76
CA ARG A 39 -39.78 15.36 15.18
C ARG A 39 -39.07 14.02 15.37
N LYS A 40 -38.42 13.86 16.52
CA LYS A 40 -37.69 12.64 16.89
C LYS A 40 -36.63 12.23 15.84
N ALA A 41 -36.01 13.17 15.18
CA ALA A 41 -34.77 12.91 14.46
C ALA A 41 -33.65 12.79 15.48
N VAL A 42 -32.81 11.78 15.35
CA VAL A 42 -31.71 11.52 16.26
C VAL A 42 -30.47 12.28 15.80
N VAL A 43 -29.94 13.12 16.67
CA VAL A 43 -28.71 13.88 16.44
C VAL A 43 -27.61 13.31 17.34
N ILE A 44 -26.58 12.72 16.73
CA ILE A 44 -25.44 12.13 17.43
C ILE A 44 -24.20 12.93 17.08
N GLY A 45 -23.59 13.54 18.08
CA GLY A 45 -22.29 14.22 17.95
C GLY A 45 -21.18 13.33 18.50
N ARG A 46 -20.19 13.01 17.68
CA ARG A 46 -19.02 12.23 18.08
C ARG A 46 -17.76 13.06 17.98
N ASN A 47 -16.93 13.01 19.01
CA ASN A 47 -15.65 13.69 18.97
C ASN A 47 -14.59 12.92 18.15
N SER A 48 -13.41 13.49 18.01
CA SER A 48 -12.29 12.88 17.28
C SER A 48 -11.85 11.52 17.83
N ALA A 49 -12.20 11.16 19.06
CA ALA A 49 -11.99 9.83 19.63
C ALA A 49 -13.18 8.86 19.38
N ASN A 50 -14.12 9.24 18.49
CA ASN A 50 -15.36 8.53 18.19
C ASN A 50 -16.30 8.34 19.40
N LYS A 51 -16.11 9.15 20.45
CA LYS A 51 -16.96 9.11 21.63
C LYS A 51 -18.19 9.98 21.40
N VAL A 52 -19.36 9.45 21.71
CA VAL A 52 -20.62 10.20 21.67
C VAL A 52 -20.56 11.29 22.73
N LYS A 53 -20.73 12.53 22.31
CA LYS A 53 -20.78 13.76 23.12
C LYS A 53 -22.16 14.37 23.10
N ILE A 54 -22.88 14.20 22.00
CA ILE A 54 -24.26 14.61 21.80
C ILE A 54 -25.07 13.37 21.45
N GLY A 55 -26.18 13.18 22.09
CA GLY A 55 -27.16 12.16 21.79
C GLY A 55 -28.52 12.73 22.17
N ILE A 56 -29.24 13.32 21.23
CA ILE A 56 -30.46 14.06 21.44
C ILE A 56 -31.45 13.79 20.31
N GLU A 57 -32.72 13.90 20.60
CA GLU A 57 -33.79 13.85 19.59
C GLU A 57 -34.37 15.27 19.40
N THR A 58 -34.84 15.56 18.18
CA THR A 58 -35.56 16.79 17.89
C THR A 58 -36.95 16.78 18.49
N ASP A 59 -37.41 17.97 18.93
CA ASP A 59 -38.73 18.23 19.45
C ASP A 59 -39.83 18.23 18.39
N GLU A 60 -41.06 18.64 18.75
CA GLU A 60 -42.20 18.71 17.84
C GLU A 60 -42.04 19.72 16.71
N PHE A 61 -41.20 20.72 16.91
CA PHE A 61 -40.85 21.77 15.95
C PHE A 61 -39.58 21.45 15.14
N GLY A 62 -39.05 20.21 15.28
CA GLY A 62 -37.80 19.79 14.64
C GLY A 62 -36.55 20.43 15.21
N GLN A 63 -36.65 21.13 16.37
CA GLN A 63 -35.53 21.82 16.99
C GLN A 63 -34.74 20.91 17.94
N PHE A 64 -33.45 21.17 18.05
CA PHE A 64 -32.59 20.54 19.04
C PHE A 64 -31.55 21.53 19.57
N ALA A 65 -31.13 21.29 20.83
CA ALA A 65 -29.99 21.97 21.43
C ALA A 65 -29.21 20.94 22.28
N SER A 66 -27.91 20.86 22.09
CA SER A 66 -27.07 19.95 22.85
C SER A 66 -26.82 20.44 24.27
N ALA A 67 -26.37 19.54 25.14
CA ALA A 67 -25.67 19.99 26.37
C ALA A 67 -24.33 20.63 25.96
N ASN A 68 -23.73 21.37 26.89
CA ASN A 68 -22.43 22.02 26.70
C ASN A 68 -21.35 21.02 26.29
N VAL A 69 -20.65 21.29 25.20
CA VAL A 69 -19.58 20.48 24.64
C VAL A 69 -18.30 21.31 24.57
N ASN A 70 -17.19 20.71 24.90
CA ASN A 70 -15.87 21.35 24.90
C ASN A 70 -14.87 20.69 23.95
N ASP A 71 -15.35 19.92 23.00
CA ASP A 71 -14.51 19.24 22.00
C ASP A 71 -14.19 20.18 20.82
N SER A 72 -12.96 20.19 20.37
CA SER A 72 -12.51 21.08 19.28
C SER A 72 -13.09 20.73 17.92
N THR A 73 -13.64 19.53 17.75
CA THR A 73 -14.30 19.08 16.52
C THR A 73 -15.25 17.95 16.84
N LEU A 74 -16.47 18.03 16.33
CA LEU A 74 -17.48 16.98 16.39
C LEU A 74 -17.95 16.60 15.00
N LEU A 75 -18.15 15.31 14.77
CA LEU A 75 -18.92 14.79 13.67
C LEU A 75 -20.36 14.63 14.14
N ILE A 76 -21.25 15.42 13.55
CA ILE A 76 -22.69 15.33 13.79
C ILE A 76 -23.30 14.40 12.76
N GLU A 77 -24.01 13.41 13.25
CA GLU A 77 -24.82 12.48 12.47
C GLU A 77 -26.29 12.74 12.80
N ILE A 78 -27.10 13.05 11.81
CA ILE A 78 -28.54 13.30 11.94
C ILE A 78 -29.26 12.21 11.18
N THR A 79 -30.08 11.44 11.91
CA THR A 79 -30.77 10.28 11.35
C THR A 79 -32.26 10.32 11.67
N LYS A 80 -33.06 9.88 10.74
CA LYS A 80 -34.50 9.63 10.92
C LYS A 80 -34.93 8.47 10.03
N GLU A 81 -35.84 7.63 10.54
CA GLU A 81 -36.41 6.54 9.76
C GLU A 81 -37.05 7.06 8.46
N ASN A 82 -36.79 6.40 7.33
CA ASN A 82 -37.21 6.78 5.98
C ASN A 82 -36.58 8.07 5.42
N TYR A 83 -35.51 8.57 6.03
CA TYR A 83 -34.74 9.72 5.53
C TYR A 83 -33.27 9.34 5.37
N THR A 84 -32.62 9.97 4.38
CA THR A 84 -31.16 9.81 4.19
C THR A 84 -30.42 10.46 5.36
N PRO A 85 -29.51 9.77 6.05
CA PRO A 85 -28.71 10.37 7.10
C PRO A 85 -27.86 11.55 6.60
N VAL A 86 -27.81 12.62 7.38
CA VAL A 86 -26.95 13.78 7.12
C VAL A 86 -25.78 13.76 8.08
N TYR A 87 -24.58 13.95 7.55
CA TYR A 87 -23.35 14.04 8.31
C TYR A 87 -22.71 15.40 8.11
N MET A 88 -22.30 16.05 9.21
CA MET A 88 -21.61 17.33 9.17
C MET A 88 -20.53 17.40 10.25
N SER A 89 -19.44 18.09 9.94
CA SER A 89 -18.36 18.34 10.89
C SER A 89 -18.51 19.73 11.46
N VAL A 90 -18.47 19.82 12.78
CA VAL A 90 -18.58 21.08 13.53
C VAL A 90 -17.26 21.33 14.25
N THR A 91 -16.66 22.50 14.03
CA THR A 91 -15.46 22.93 14.76
C THR A 91 -15.87 23.81 15.92
N GLY A 92 -15.35 23.51 17.11
CA GLY A 92 -15.61 24.28 18.32
C GLY A 92 -15.23 25.76 18.16
N THR A 93 -16.03 26.63 18.74
CA THR A 93 -15.86 28.06 18.71
C THR A 93 -15.64 28.60 20.12
N THR A 94 -15.26 29.88 20.21
CA THR A 94 -15.28 30.68 21.47
C THR A 94 -16.66 31.24 21.78
N ASP A 95 -17.59 31.20 20.85
CA ASP A 95 -18.96 31.64 21.02
C ASP A 95 -19.75 30.67 21.91
N GLU A 96 -20.77 31.12 22.54
CA GLU A 96 -21.62 30.36 23.46
C GLU A 96 -22.38 29.24 22.79
N PHE A 97 -22.67 29.39 21.48
CA PHE A 97 -23.37 28.37 20.70
C PHE A 97 -22.94 28.36 19.24
N ILE A 98 -23.13 27.20 18.62
CA ILE A 98 -23.00 27.00 17.19
C ILE A 98 -24.38 26.67 16.64
N ASP A 99 -24.92 27.53 15.79
CA ASP A 99 -26.17 27.29 15.12
C ASP A 99 -25.93 26.59 13.77
N LEU A 100 -26.45 25.37 13.60
CA LEU A 100 -26.39 24.63 12.35
C LEU A 100 -27.42 25.12 11.33
N GLY A 101 -28.26 26.05 11.74
CA GLY A 101 -29.37 26.55 10.93
C GLY A 101 -30.42 25.48 10.69
N THR A 102 -31.07 25.56 9.54
CA THR A 102 -32.06 24.57 9.12
C THR A 102 -31.39 23.46 8.31
N VAL A 103 -31.44 22.24 8.83
CA VAL A 103 -30.92 21.04 8.18
C VAL A 103 -32.07 20.29 7.54
N LYS A 104 -32.03 20.12 6.21
CA LYS A 104 -33.07 19.41 5.46
C LYS A 104 -32.72 17.93 5.32
N LEU A 105 -33.58 17.04 5.79
CA LEU A 105 -33.48 15.60 5.52
C LEU A 105 -34.29 15.23 4.28
N LYS A 106 -33.69 14.41 3.43
CA LYS A 106 -34.34 13.92 2.21
C LYS A 106 -34.99 12.57 2.45
N PRO A 107 -36.22 12.31 1.96
CA PRO A 107 -36.78 10.96 1.93
C PRO A 107 -35.90 10.01 1.11
N TYR A 108 -35.89 8.74 1.46
CA TYR A 108 -34.99 7.72 0.89
C TYR A 108 -35.15 7.45 -0.62
N SER A 109 -36.09 8.10 -1.30
CA SER A 109 -36.50 7.74 -2.67
C SER A 109 -36.48 8.85 -3.73
N VAL A 110 -35.57 9.86 -3.65
CA VAL A 110 -35.55 10.91 -4.69
C VAL A 110 -34.13 11.27 -5.14
N GLU A 111 -33.97 11.44 -6.45
CA GLU A 111 -32.75 11.91 -7.12
C GLU A 111 -32.19 13.22 -6.55
N LEU A 112 -30.87 13.25 -6.41
CA LEU A 112 -30.13 14.28 -5.69
C LEU A 112 -29.94 15.56 -6.49
N GLY A 113 -30.49 16.66 -6.00
CA GLY A 113 -30.01 18.01 -6.29
C GLY A 113 -28.87 18.39 -5.32
N GLU A 114 -27.85 19.05 -5.82
CA GLU A 114 -26.60 19.37 -5.13
C GLU A 114 -26.82 20.37 -3.96
N VAL A 115 -26.58 19.94 -2.72
CA VAL A 115 -26.47 20.83 -1.56
C VAL A 115 -24.99 20.92 -1.18
N THR A 116 -24.39 22.05 -1.46
CA THR A 116 -22.98 22.33 -1.11
C THR A 116 -22.85 22.64 0.39
N VAL A 117 -22.73 21.61 1.22
CA VAL A 117 -22.27 21.75 2.60
C VAL A 117 -20.75 21.68 2.59
N THR A 118 -20.07 22.75 2.95
CA THR A 118 -18.61 22.79 3.12
C THR A 118 -18.19 22.07 4.40
N ALA A 119 -18.49 20.76 4.50
CA ALA A 119 -17.90 19.92 5.52
C ALA A 119 -16.44 19.60 5.15
N GLN A 120 -15.53 19.63 6.11
CA GLN A 120 -14.16 19.17 5.87
C GLN A 120 -14.20 17.71 5.42
N SER A 121 -13.92 17.48 4.14
CA SER A 121 -13.90 16.12 3.56
C SER A 121 -12.76 15.25 4.10
N VAL A 122 -11.83 15.83 4.87
CA VAL A 122 -10.71 15.16 5.51
C VAL A 122 -10.56 15.65 6.94
N ILE A 123 -10.71 14.73 7.90
CA ILE A 123 -10.51 14.97 9.33
C ILE A 123 -9.22 14.26 9.73
N GLN A 124 -8.27 15.00 10.24
CA GLN A 124 -7.00 14.44 10.70
C GLN A 124 -7.10 14.02 12.17
N LYS A 125 -6.77 12.76 12.46
CA LYS A 125 -6.61 12.21 13.82
C LYS A 125 -5.12 12.01 14.14
N PRO A 126 -4.75 11.71 15.40
CA PRO A 126 -3.36 11.49 15.79
C PRO A 126 -2.67 10.38 15.00
N ASP A 127 -3.43 9.36 14.62
CA ASP A 127 -2.97 8.12 14.02
C ASP A 127 -3.46 7.90 12.58
N ARG A 128 -4.41 8.73 12.09
CA ARG A 128 -5.04 8.53 10.78
C ARG A 128 -5.70 9.78 10.23
N TYR A 129 -5.94 9.77 8.93
CA TYR A 129 -6.88 10.65 8.26
C TYR A 129 -8.24 9.95 8.13
N ILE A 130 -9.31 10.63 8.45
CA ILE A 130 -10.67 10.22 8.11
C ILE A 130 -11.08 11.00 6.88
N ILE A 131 -11.36 10.28 5.80
CA ILE A 131 -11.74 10.84 4.52
C ILE A 131 -13.20 10.46 4.29
N ILE A 132 -14.03 11.46 4.12
CA ILE A 132 -15.45 11.29 3.80
C ILE A 132 -15.60 11.58 2.31
N PRO A 133 -15.87 10.55 1.49
CA PRO A 133 -16.10 10.75 0.07
C PRO A 133 -17.36 11.59 -0.14
N SER A 134 -17.30 12.54 -1.06
CA SER A 134 -18.47 13.28 -1.50
C SER A 134 -19.38 12.38 -2.36
N VAL A 135 -20.65 12.78 -2.50
CA VAL A 135 -21.60 12.08 -3.38
C VAL A 135 -21.02 11.96 -4.80
N GLY A 136 -20.39 13.03 -5.29
CA GLY A 136 -19.77 13.04 -6.61
C GLY A 136 -18.63 12.01 -6.73
N GLU A 137 -17.75 11.90 -5.75
CA GLU A 137 -16.66 10.91 -5.74
C GLU A 137 -17.19 9.48 -5.65
N ILE A 138 -18.26 9.25 -4.89
CA ILE A 138 -18.94 7.95 -4.79
C ILE A 138 -19.57 7.55 -6.12
N THR A 139 -20.40 8.42 -6.71
CA THR A 139 -21.13 8.11 -7.95
C THR A 139 -20.25 7.96 -9.18
N GLN A 140 -19.05 8.55 -9.15
CA GLN A 140 -18.04 8.46 -10.21
C GLN A 140 -17.17 7.22 -10.12
N SER A 141 -17.24 6.48 -9.01
CA SER A 141 -16.38 5.33 -8.78
C SER A 141 -17.15 4.04 -9.04
N SER A 142 -16.58 3.16 -9.85
CA SER A 142 -17.17 1.87 -10.19
C SER A 142 -16.96 0.80 -9.13
N ASN A 143 -15.91 0.94 -8.30
CA ASN A 143 -15.54 0.02 -7.23
C ASN A 143 -14.63 0.71 -6.20
N GLY A 144 -14.19 -0.02 -5.17
CA GLY A 144 -13.34 0.55 -4.12
C GLY A 144 -11.96 1.00 -4.62
N LEU A 145 -11.39 0.36 -5.63
CA LEU A 145 -10.11 0.81 -6.23
C LEU A 145 -10.29 2.12 -6.98
N SER A 146 -11.33 2.24 -7.80
CA SER A 146 -11.70 3.47 -8.50
C SER A 146 -11.98 4.61 -7.52
N LEU A 147 -12.63 4.31 -6.37
CA LEU A 147 -12.83 5.30 -5.31
C LEU A 147 -11.49 5.77 -4.72
N LEU A 148 -10.53 4.88 -4.47
CA LEU A 148 -9.19 5.27 -4.02
C LEU A 148 -8.48 6.14 -5.05
N ASN A 149 -8.60 5.81 -6.34
CA ASN A 149 -8.04 6.61 -7.42
C ASN A 149 -8.60 8.04 -7.42
N ASN A 150 -9.91 8.18 -7.31
CA ASN A 150 -10.58 9.49 -7.25
C ASN A 150 -10.25 10.29 -5.98
N LEU A 151 -9.74 9.64 -4.94
CA LEU A 151 -9.41 10.25 -3.65
C LEU A 151 -7.89 10.39 -3.40
N GLN A 152 -7.02 10.04 -4.38
CA GLN A 152 -5.56 10.08 -4.20
C GLN A 152 -5.06 11.43 -3.68
N TYR A 153 -5.60 12.53 -4.17
CA TYR A 153 -5.21 13.88 -3.77
C TYR A 153 -5.49 14.20 -2.29
N LYS A 154 -6.30 13.38 -1.60
CA LYS A 154 -6.60 13.48 -0.16
C LYS A 154 -5.68 12.63 0.71
N MET A 155 -4.92 11.69 0.12
CA MET A 155 -4.11 10.68 0.79
C MET A 155 -2.63 10.85 0.42
N PRO A 156 -1.81 11.42 1.31
CA PRO A 156 -0.38 11.62 1.04
C PRO A 156 0.33 10.31 0.67
N GLY A 157 1.18 10.35 -0.34
CA GLY A 157 1.98 9.21 -0.78
C GLY A 157 1.21 8.12 -1.54
N LEU A 158 -0.12 8.19 -1.61
CA LEU A 158 -0.92 7.21 -2.33
C LEU A 158 -0.75 7.33 -3.84
N VAL A 159 -0.52 6.19 -4.48
CA VAL A 159 -0.51 6.00 -5.93
C VAL A 159 -1.41 4.82 -6.26
N VAL A 160 -2.40 5.05 -7.10
CA VAL A 160 -3.33 4.04 -7.59
C VAL A 160 -3.17 3.91 -9.10
N ASN A 161 -3.03 2.69 -9.58
CA ASN A 161 -3.09 2.35 -10.99
C ASN A 161 -4.25 1.38 -11.20
N GLU A 162 -5.37 1.87 -11.73
CA GLU A 162 -6.56 1.06 -11.98
C GLU A 162 -6.32 0.00 -13.07
N THR A 163 -5.52 0.33 -14.09
CA THR A 163 -5.22 -0.57 -15.19
C THR A 163 -4.40 -1.79 -14.74
N LEU A 164 -3.37 -1.56 -13.92
CA LEU A 164 -2.58 -2.65 -13.31
C LEU A 164 -3.23 -3.23 -12.06
N GLN A 165 -4.36 -2.66 -11.62
CA GLN A 165 -4.99 -3.00 -10.36
C GLN A 165 -4.00 -2.99 -9.20
N SER A 166 -3.24 -1.91 -9.07
CA SER A 166 -2.21 -1.78 -8.04
C SER A 166 -2.40 -0.52 -7.19
N VAL A 167 -2.02 -0.63 -5.94
CA VAL A 167 -2.03 0.46 -4.96
C VAL A 167 -0.72 0.46 -4.22
N LYS A 168 -0.05 1.60 -4.19
CA LYS A 168 1.18 1.82 -3.43
C LYS A 168 1.05 3.07 -2.57
N VAL A 169 1.71 3.06 -1.42
CA VAL A 169 1.91 4.24 -0.57
C VAL A 169 3.38 4.29 -0.20
N ASP A 170 4.07 5.38 -0.55
CA ASP A 170 5.53 5.48 -0.41
C ASP A 170 6.24 4.22 -0.99
N ASP A 171 5.87 3.83 -2.21
CA ASP A 171 6.37 2.67 -2.98
C ASP A 171 6.11 1.28 -2.36
N LYS A 172 5.31 1.20 -1.28
CA LYS A 172 4.95 -0.06 -0.61
C LYS A 172 3.46 -0.38 -0.78
N ILE A 173 3.13 -1.65 -0.89
CA ILE A 173 1.74 -2.12 -0.89
C ILE A 173 1.15 -1.88 0.51
N PRO A 174 0.08 -1.08 0.65
CA PRO A 174 -0.53 -0.82 1.96
C PRO A 174 -1.25 -2.05 2.51
N VAL A 175 -1.59 -2.01 3.78
CA VAL A 175 -2.50 -2.97 4.39
C VAL A 175 -3.93 -2.53 4.11
N PHE A 176 -4.70 -3.37 3.43
CA PHE A 176 -6.11 -3.13 3.13
C PHE A 176 -6.99 -3.64 4.26
N LYS A 177 -8.06 -2.88 4.57
CA LYS A 177 -9.10 -3.27 5.53
C LYS A 177 -10.47 -2.83 5.07
N ILE A 178 -11.48 -3.64 5.40
CA ILE A 178 -12.90 -3.31 5.27
C ILE A 178 -13.55 -3.49 6.63
N ASN A 179 -14.16 -2.45 7.19
CA ASN A 179 -14.73 -2.43 8.55
C ASN A 179 -13.72 -2.88 9.63
N GLY A 180 -12.42 -2.51 9.45
CA GLY A 180 -11.33 -2.95 10.31
C GLY A 180 -10.88 -4.41 10.10
N LYS A 181 -11.55 -5.20 9.27
CA LYS A 181 -11.12 -6.56 8.88
C LYS A 181 -9.95 -6.44 7.90
N PRO A 182 -8.88 -7.27 7.96
CA PRO A 182 -7.94 -7.40 6.88
C PRO A 182 -8.68 -7.80 5.62
N SER A 183 -8.26 -7.19 4.57
CA SER A 183 -8.84 -7.41 3.26
C SER A 183 -7.74 -7.42 2.21
N SER A 184 -8.05 -7.91 1.05
CA SER A 184 -7.18 -7.85 -0.12
C SER A 184 -7.63 -6.76 -1.07
N LEU A 185 -6.79 -6.44 -2.04
CA LEU A 185 -7.19 -5.60 -3.16
C LEU A 185 -8.37 -6.21 -3.94
N THR A 186 -8.44 -7.54 -4.03
CA THR A 186 -9.53 -8.28 -4.66
C THR A 186 -10.89 -7.97 -4.02
N GLN A 187 -10.95 -7.85 -2.69
CA GLN A 187 -12.17 -7.43 -1.99
C GLN A 187 -12.50 -5.95 -2.22
N PHE A 188 -11.50 -5.08 -2.39
CA PHE A 188 -11.72 -3.67 -2.76
C PHE A 188 -12.30 -3.53 -4.17
N LEU A 189 -11.88 -4.38 -5.11
CA LEU A 189 -12.45 -4.42 -6.47
C LEU A 189 -13.92 -4.86 -6.48
N SER A 190 -14.34 -5.64 -5.49
CA SER A 190 -15.73 -6.10 -5.33
C SER A 190 -16.60 -5.14 -4.50
N LEU A 191 -16.04 -4.05 -3.97
CA LEU A 191 -16.74 -3.17 -3.05
C LEU A 191 -17.44 -2.05 -3.81
N ASP A 192 -18.72 -1.83 -3.49
CA ASP A 192 -19.45 -0.67 -4.01
C ASP A 192 -19.05 0.62 -3.28
N PRO A 193 -18.65 1.64 -4.00
CA PRO A 193 -18.44 2.98 -3.44
C PRO A 193 -19.64 3.54 -2.69
N GLN A 194 -20.87 3.22 -3.10
CA GLN A 194 -22.09 3.68 -2.42
C GLN A 194 -22.25 3.14 -1.01
N ASP A 195 -21.63 1.99 -0.71
CA ASP A 195 -21.59 1.42 0.63
C ASP A 195 -20.53 2.06 1.52
N VAL A 196 -19.58 2.78 0.95
CA VAL A 196 -18.50 3.39 1.73
C VAL A 196 -19.04 4.58 2.51
N LEU A 197 -18.96 4.48 3.84
CA LEU A 197 -19.29 5.57 4.76
C LEU A 197 -18.12 6.55 4.86
N ARG A 198 -16.90 6.02 5.03
CA ARG A 198 -15.66 6.79 5.13
C ARG A 198 -14.45 5.89 4.92
N ILE A 199 -13.31 6.52 4.65
CA ILE A 199 -12.02 5.84 4.58
C ILE A 199 -11.15 6.34 5.73
N GLU A 200 -10.56 5.41 6.48
CA GLU A 200 -9.55 5.71 7.48
C GLU A 200 -8.18 5.37 6.89
N TYR A 201 -7.41 6.40 6.60
CA TYR A 201 -6.07 6.30 6.04
C TYR A 201 -5.03 6.55 7.13
N GLN A 202 -4.23 5.54 7.45
CA GLN A 202 -3.12 5.64 8.38
C GLN A 202 -1.82 5.76 7.59
N ASP A 203 -1.34 6.99 7.43
CA ASP A 203 -0.06 7.28 6.78
C ASP A 203 1.14 6.89 7.66
N ASN A 204 0.89 6.78 8.96
CA ASN A 204 1.81 6.28 9.96
C ASN A 204 1.11 5.18 10.77
N PRO A 205 1.15 3.94 10.31
CA PRO A 205 0.47 2.84 10.97
C PRO A 205 1.10 2.52 12.32
N ASP A 206 0.36 1.81 13.15
CA ASP A 206 0.93 1.28 14.37
C ASP A 206 2.00 0.21 14.05
N VAL A 207 2.78 -0.14 15.06
CA VAL A 207 3.91 -1.07 14.92
C VAL A 207 3.58 -2.44 14.39
N ARG A 208 2.32 -2.85 14.48
CA ARG A 208 1.82 -4.15 13.99
C ARG A 208 1.98 -4.30 12.48
N TYR A 209 1.94 -3.18 11.75
CA TYR A 209 1.96 -3.20 10.29
C TYR A 209 3.34 -2.95 9.68
N GLY A 210 4.36 -2.80 10.52
CA GLY A 210 5.71 -2.47 10.07
C GLY A 210 5.77 -1.10 9.43
N ASN A 211 6.45 -1.01 8.31
CA ASN A 211 6.57 0.22 7.51
C ASN A 211 5.44 0.38 6.48
N ARG A 212 4.31 -0.32 6.64
CA ARG A 212 3.20 -0.26 5.70
C ARG A 212 2.08 0.59 6.27
N GLN A 213 1.55 1.46 5.43
CA GLN A 213 0.37 2.26 5.68
C GLN A 213 -0.88 1.40 5.66
N VAL A 214 -1.98 1.90 6.23
CA VAL A 214 -3.26 1.19 6.28
C VAL A 214 -4.35 1.99 5.61
N ILE A 215 -5.10 1.35 4.74
CA ILE A 215 -6.31 1.88 4.13
C ILE A 215 -7.49 1.05 4.61
N ASN A 216 -8.35 1.63 5.44
CA ASN A 216 -9.53 0.96 5.99
C ASN A 216 -10.82 1.62 5.46
N MET A 217 -11.57 0.92 4.64
CA MET A 217 -12.90 1.38 4.19
C MET A 217 -13.96 0.93 5.19
N LEU A 218 -14.66 1.89 5.75
CA LEU A 218 -15.79 1.65 6.64
C LEU A 218 -17.09 1.74 5.86
N LEU A 219 -17.87 0.68 5.92
CA LEU A 219 -19.11 0.54 5.15
C LEU A 219 -20.32 0.92 5.97
N LYS A 220 -21.36 1.38 5.29
CA LYS A 220 -22.70 1.57 5.85
C LYS A 220 -23.25 0.23 6.37
N PRO A 221 -24.06 0.26 7.42
CA PRO A 221 -24.71 -0.94 7.92
C PRO A 221 -25.69 -1.53 6.90
N ARG A 222 -25.78 -2.85 6.76
CA ARG A 222 -26.75 -3.56 5.90
C ARG A 222 -27.57 -4.59 6.70
N GLU A 223 -28.84 -4.75 6.32
CA GLU A 223 -29.75 -5.79 6.83
C GLU A 223 -29.62 -7.10 6.03
N ASP A 224 -30.47 -8.11 6.34
CA ASP A 224 -30.47 -9.38 5.62
C ASP A 224 -30.53 -9.17 4.12
N GLY A 225 -29.55 -9.70 3.41
CA GLY A 225 -29.39 -9.52 1.98
C GLY A 225 -27.92 -9.60 1.55
N GLY A 226 -27.66 -9.20 0.33
CA GLY A 226 -26.28 -9.24 -0.18
C GLY A 226 -26.10 -8.48 -1.47
N SER A 227 -24.94 -8.63 -2.06
CA SER A 227 -24.62 -8.09 -3.38
C SER A 227 -23.74 -9.03 -4.16
N ILE A 228 -23.87 -8.97 -5.47
CA ILE A 228 -22.94 -9.58 -6.43
C ILE A 228 -22.36 -8.46 -7.27
N THR A 229 -21.06 -8.44 -7.39
CA THR A 229 -20.32 -7.47 -8.21
C THR A 229 -19.47 -8.20 -9.23
N SER A 230 -19.39 -7.66 -10.45
CA SER A 230 -18.53 -8.18 -11.49
C SER A 230 -17.81 -7.01 -12.15
N ASN A 231 -16.49 -7.13 -12.28
CA ASN A 231 -15.65 -6.17 -12.99
C ASN A 231 -14.86 -6.93 -14.05
N LEU A 232 -14.94 -6.49 -15.28
CA LEU A 232 -14.19 -7.05 -16.41
C LEU A 232 -13.56 -5.91 -17.18
N SER A 233 -12.28 -6.02 -17.50
CA SER A 233 -11.56 -5.08 -18.37
C SER A 233 -10.60 -5.87 -19.26
N SER A 234 -10.71 -5.69 -20.56
CA SER A 234 -9.90 -6.38 -21.55
C SER A 234 -9.37 -5.43 -22.61
N ALA A 235 -8.14 -5.64 -23.05
CA ALA A 235 -7.62 -4.94 -24.20
C ALA A 235 -8.19 -5.54 -25.49
N VAL A 236 -8.42 -4.68 -26.48
CA VAL A 236 -8.78 -5.09 -27.84
C VAL A 236 -7.58 -5.12 -28.78
N THR A 237 -6.43 -4.63 -28.33
CA THR A 237 -5.19 -4.47 -29.13
C THR A 237 -4.10 -5.45 -28.76
N THR A 238 -4.20 -6.13 -27.59
CA THR A 238 -3.20 -7.06 -27.10
C THR A 238 -3.81 -8.02 -26.07
N GLY A 239 -3.13 -9.10 -25.70
CA GLY A 239 -3.56 -10.01 -24.66
C GLY A 239 -3.50 -9.38 -23.25
N PHE A 240 -4.60 -8.79 -22.80
CA PHE A 240 -4.71 -8.19 -21.48
C PHE A 240 -6.14 -8.36 -20.96
N LEU A 241 -6.27 -9.00 -19.80
CA LEU A 241 -7.54 -9.18 -19.11
C LEU A 241 -7.36 -8.96 -17.61
N ASN A 242 -8.25 -8.17 -17.01
CA ASN A 242 -8.50 -8.14 -15.59
C ASN A 242 -9.94 -8.50 -15.32
N GLY A 243 -10.19 -9.52 -14.52
CA GLY A 243 -11.52 -9.95 -14.09
C GLY A 243 -11.63 -10.04 -12.58
N ASN A 244 -12.77 -9.64 -12.02
CA ASN A 244 -13.08 -9.82 -10.62
C ASN A 244 -14.57 -10.08 -10.46
N ILE A 245 -14.92 -11.08 -9.63
CA ILE A 245 -16.30 -11.35 -9.20
C ILE A 245 -16.29 -11.40 -7.68
N GLY A 246 -17.21 -10.67 -7.06
CA GLY A 246 -17.42 -10.67 -5.63
C GLY A 246 -18.89 -10.94 -5.29
N ALA A 247 -19.13 -11.74 -4.27
CA ALA A 247 -20.45 -11.96 -3.71
C ALA A 247 -20.36 -11.81 -2.19
N ASN A 248 -21.30 -11.10 -1.60
CA ASN A 248 -21.46 -11.06 -0.15
C ASN A 248 -22.91 -11.31 0.23
N TYR A 249 -23.10 -12.00 1.34
CA TYR A 249 -24.42 -12.32 1.88
C TYR A 249 -24.42 -12.15 3.40
N HIS A 250 -25.41 -11.42 3.89
CA HIS A 250 -25.65 -11.21 5.33
C HIS A 250 -26.96 -11.81 5.73
N SER A 251 -26.96 -12.57 6.80
CA SER A 251 -28.16 -13.06 7.43
C SER A 251 -28.00 -13.03 8.93
N LYS A 252 -28.83 -12.24 9.62
CA LYS A 252 -28.84 -12.11 11.09
C LYS A 252 -27.45 -11.82 11.67
N LYS A 253 -26.77 -12.87 12.15
CA LYS A 253 -25.44 -12.81 12.80
C LYS A 253 -24.29 -13.25 11.90
N SER A 254 -24.59 -13.74 10.72
CA SER A 254 -23.64 -14.35 9.80
C SER A 254 -23.40 -13.47 8.57
N GLU A 255 -22.16 -13.34 8.19
CA GLU A 255 -21.73 -12.70 6.96
C GLU A 255 -20.83 -13.66 6.19
N TRP A 256 -21.13 -13.87 4.91
CA TRP A 256 -20.36 -14.68 3.98
C TRP A 256 -19.84 -13.79 2.87
N ASP A 257 -18.59 -13.97 2.48
CA ASP A 257 -18.01 -13.31 1.35
C ASP A 257 -17.22 -14.28 0.47
N LEU A 258 -17.44 -14.17 -0.84
CA LEU A 258 -16.70 -14.88 -1.87
C LEU A 258 -16.12 -13.82 -2.80
N ASN A 259 -14.82 -13.91 -3.09
CA ASN A 259 -14.16 -13.05 -4.06
C ASN A 259 -13.24 -13.89 -4.93
N TYR A 260 -13.33 -13.68 -6.23
CA TYR A 260 -12.45 -14.30 -7.21
C TYR A 260 -11.90 -13.22 -8.13
N ARG A 261 -10.60 -13.28 -8.38
CA ARG A 261 -9.87 -12.39 -9.27
C ARG A 261 -9.04 -13.19 -10.24
N VAL A 262 -9.00 -12.73 -11.49
CA VAL A 262 -8.13 -13.23 -12.54
C VAL A 262 -7.42 -12.08 -13.23
N ASN A 263 -6.11 -12.23 -13.46
CA ASN A 263 -5.33 -11.35 -14.31
C ASN A 263 -4.61 -12.22 -15.35
N TRP A 264 -4.79 -11.85 -16.63
CA TRP A 264 -4.12 -12.52 -17.73
C TRP A 264 -3.41 -11.51 -18.61
N ARG A 265 -2.22 -11.87 -19.02
CA ARG A 265 -1.38 -11.11 -19.95
C ARG A 265 -0.82 -12.07 -20.99
N ASP A 266 -0.76 -11.61 -22.23
CA ASP A 266 -0.19 -12.32 -23.35
C ASP A 266 0.42 -11.31 -24.31
N TYR A 267 1.71 -11.12 -24.20
CA TYR A 267 2.48 -10.12 -24.92
C TYR A 267 3.51 -10.80 -25.82
N ASP A 268 3.63 -10.33 -27.04
CA ASP A 268 4.55 -10.82 -28.07
C ASP A 268 5.74 -9.88 -28.32
N LYS A 269 5.78 -8.72 -27.66
CA LYS A 269 6.76 -7.67 -27.92
C LYS A 269 7.31 -7.06 -26.63
N ARG A 270 7.81 -7.94 -25.76
CA ARG A 270 8.60 -7.53 -24.59
C ARG A 270 10.08 -7.59 -24.96
N GLU A 271 10.83 -6.55 -24.68
CA GLU A 271 12.26 -6.43 -24.98
C GLU A 271 13.01 -6.05 -23.72
N ILE A 272 14.13 -6.74 -23.47
CA ILE A 272 15.05 -6.45 -22.40
C ILE A 272 16.42 -6.14 -22.96
N SER A 273 16.91 -4.93 -22.68
CA SER A 273 18.24 -4.51 -23.10
C SER A 273 19.04 -4.06 -21.87
N SER A 274 20.33 -4.35 -21.86
CA SER A 274 21.23 -3.82 -20.82
C SER A 274 22.60 -3.44 -21.37
N LYS A 275 23.26 -2.55 -20.63
CA LYS A 275 24.68 -2.27 -20.78
C LYS A 275 25.32 -2.49 -19.44
N SER A 276 26.30 -3.36 -19.42
CA SER A 276 27.01 -3.72 -18.19
C SER A 276 28.51 -3.86 -18.45
N GLU A 277 29.26 -3.66 -17.39
CA GLU A 277 30.69 -3.92 -17.35
C GLU A 277 30.98 -4.91 -16.21
N PHE A 278 31.95 -5.78 -16.42
CA PHE A 278 32.52 -6.65 -15.40
C PHE A 278 34.01 -6.30 -15.30
N ILE A 279 34.36 -5.63 -14.22
CA ILE A 279 35.71 -5.07 -14.00
C ILE A 279 36.48 -6.04 -13.11
N GLY A 280 37.33 -6.85 -13.75
CA GLY A 280 38.26 -7.76 -13.07
C GLY A 280 39.52 -7.03 -12.60
N ARG A 281 40.54 -7.80 -12.23
CA ARG A 281 41.80 -7.26 -11.77
C ARG A 281 42.65 -6.71 -12.91
N ASP A 282 42.68 -7.45 -14.01
CA ASP A 282 43.58 -7.18 -15.16
C ASP A 282 42.78 -7.08 -16.48
N GLU A 283 41.47 -7.23 -16.44
CA GLU A 283 40.58 -7.24 -17.59
C GLU A 283 39.24 -6.56 -17.29
N THR A 284 38.60 -6.04 -18.34
CA THR A 284 37.24 -5.49 -18.25
C THR A 284 36.41 -6.06 -19.39
N ILE A 285 35.36 -6.79 -19.02
CA ILE A 285 34.39 -7.29 -19.98
C ILE A 285 33.25 -6.30 -20.08
N SER A 286 33.07 -5.69 -21.25
CA SER A 286 31.91 -4.85 -21.53
C SER A 286 30.87 -5.65 -22.30
N ARG A 287 29.62 -5.64 -21.84
CA ARG A 287 28.51 -6.33 -22.51
C ARG A 287 27.39 -5.39 -22.84
N ASN A 288 27.01 -5.35 -24.12
CA ASN A 288 25.83 -4.66 -24.60
C ASN A 288 24.80 -5.69 -25.07
N ARG A 289 23.74 -5.84 -24.28
CA ARG A 289 22.61 -6.72 -24.56
C ARG A 289 21.53 -5.93 -25.29
N ILE A 290 21.15 -6.35 -26.50
CA ILE A 290 20.10 -5.74 -27.31
C ILE A 290 18.93 -6.73 -27.34
N GLY A 291 17.83 -6.37 -26.67
CA GLY A 291 16.64 -7.23 -26.57
C GLY A 291 15.98 -7.49 -27.91
N ILE A 292 15.54 -8.70 -28.11
CA ILE A 292 14.69 -9.14 -29.21
C ILE A 292 13.25 -9.17 -28.70
N PRO A 293 12.24 -8.74 -29.51
CA PRO A 293 10.83 -8.93 -29.13
C PRO A 293 10.54 -10.38 -28.79
N SER A 294 10.08 -10.62 -27.56
CA SER A 294 9.93 -11.97 -26.99
C SER A 294 8.57 -12.10 -26.31
N ASP A 295 8.11 -13.34 -26.16
CA ASP A 295 6.81 -13.68 -25.59
C ASP A 295 6.81 -13.53 -24.07
N PHE A 296 5.68 -13.08 -23.54
CA PHE A 296 5.40 -13.00 -22.12
C PHE A 296 3.97 -13.40 -21.83
N ASN A 297 3.78 -14.53 -21.16
CA ASN A 297 2.51 -15.04 -20.70
C ASN A 297 2.44 -15.00 -19.18
N TYR A 298 1.35 -14.50 -18.65
CA TYR A 298 1.10 -14.40 -17.22
C TYR A 298 -0.37 -14.67 -16.92
N LEU A 299 -0.64 -15.62 -16.03
CA LEU A 299 -1.97 -15.89 -15.48
C LEU A 299 -1.89 -15.90 -13.96
N SER A 300 -2.68 -15.08 -13.31
CA SER A 300 -2.81 -15.07 -11.84
C SER A 300 -4.27 -15.16 -11.45
N ASN A 301 -4.57 -16.07 -10.53
CA ASN A 301 -5.89 -16.27 -9.96
C ASN A 301 -5.83 -16.15 -8.45
N GLU A 302 -6.82 -15.53 -7.84
CA GLU A 302 -6.98 -15.44 -6.39
C GLU A 302 -8.43 -15.73 -6.01
N LEU A 303 -8.63 -16.70 -5.13
CA LEU A 303 -9.93 -17.05 -4.56
C LEU A 303 -9.90 -16.77 -3.05
N LEU A 304 -10.89 -16.05 -2.54
CA LEU A 304 -11.06 -15.74 -1.13
C LEU A 304 -12.47 -16.10 -0.67
N LEU A 305 -12.58 -16.88 0.40
CA LEU A 305 -13.82 -17.24 1.08
C LEU A 305 -13.75 -16.70 2.50
N GLY A 306 -14.69 -15.86 2.89
CA GLY A 306 -14.78 -15.28 4.22
C GLY A 306 -16.08 -15.65 4.93
N TYR A 307 -15.98 -15.91 6.22
CA TYR A 307 -17.12 -16.08 7.11
C TYR A 307 -16.92 -15.24 8.37
N THR A 308 -17.90 -14.42 8.72
CA THR A 308 -17.92 -13.65 9.98
C THR A 308 -19.17 -13.97 10.77
N TYR A 309 -19.00 -14.28 12.04
CA TYR A 309 -20.08 -14.54 12.99
C TYR A 309 -20.10 -13.50 14.11
N LEU A 310 -21.20 -12.78 14.21
CA LEU A 310 -21.49 -11.80 15.25
C LEU A 310 -22.26 -12.47 16.37
N TYR A 311 -21.55 -13.11 17.33
CA TYR A 311 -22.20 -13.73 18.47
C TYR A 311 -23.11 -12.73 19.20
N ASN A 312 -22.58 -11.54 19.45
CA ASN A 312 -23.29 -10.36 19.93
C ASN A 312 -22.52 -9.09 19.48
N PRO A 313 -23.05 -7.86 19.69
CA PRO A 313 -22.35 -6.64 19.29
C PRO A 313 -20.94 -6.45 19.88
N LYS A 314 -20.58 -7.22 20.90
CA LYS A 314 -19.30 -7.16 21.61
C LYS A 314 -18.33 -8.30 21.23
N THR A 315 -18.82 -9.35 20.56
CA THR A 315 -18.02 -10.57 20.29
C THR A 315 -18.14 -10.98 18.84
N ILE A 316 -17.01 -11.06 18.17
CA ILE A 316 -16.89 -11.35 16.74
C ILE A 316 -15.93 -12.52 16.55
N PHE A 317 -16.32 -13.47 15.73
CA PHE A 317 -15.45 -14.51 15.17
C PHE A 317 -15.39 -14.33 13.65
N MET A 318 -14.26 -14.63 13.06
CA MET A 318 -14.13 -14.66 11.61
C MET A 318 -13.13 -15.74 11.20
N ALA A 319 -13.43 -16.37 10.07
CA ALA A 319 -12.52 -17.25 9.34
C ALA A 319 -12.43 -16.77 7.89
N GLN A 320 -11.24 -16.82 7.31
CA GLN A 320 -11.01 -16.56 5.91
C GLN A 320 -10.10 -17.64 5.34
N LEU A 321 -10.49 -18.20 4.22
CA LEU A 321 -9.69 -19.12 3.41
C LEU A 321 -9.30 -18.40 2.13
N GLY A 322 -8.06 -18.54 1.72
CA GLY A 322 -7.56 -17.98 0.48
C GLY A 322 -6.75 -19.00 -0.31
N MET A 323 -6.77 -18.86 -1.64
CA MET A 323 -5.97 -19.65 -2.55
C MET A 323 -5.49 -18.76 -3.70
N GLY A 324 -4.18 -18.66 -3.87
CA GLY A 324 -3.54 -18.00 -5.00
C GLY A 324 -2.91 -19.02 -5.94
N PHE A 325 -3.02 -18.76 -7.25
CA PHE A 325 -2.35 -19.49 -8.32
C PHE A 325 -1.71 -18.47 -9.25
N GLU A 326 -0.49 -18.76 -9.70
CA GLU A 326 0.23 -17.93 -10.65
C GLU A 326 1.01 -18.83 -11.59
N ASP A 327 0.85 -18.63 -12.89
CA ASP A 327 1.60 -19.28 -13.98
C ASP A 327 2.22 -18.17 -14.83
N GLN A 328 3.53 -18.23 -15.04
CA GLN A 328 4.25 -17.31 -15.90
C GLN A 328 5.14 -18.10 -16.83
N LYS A 329 5.15 -17.69 -18.10
CA LYS A 329 6.08 -18.19 -19.12
C LYS A 329 6.56 -16.98 -19.89
N PHE A 330 7.84 -16.83 -20.03
CA PHE A 330 8.38 -15.71 -20.77
C PHE A 330 9.77 -15.98 -21.29
N ASP A 331 10.02 -15.40 -22.45
CA ASP A 331 11.29 -15.43 -23.14
C ASP A 331 11.99 -14.09 -23.00
N ASP A 332 13.31 -14.11 -22.85
CA ASP A 332 14.17 -12.94 -22.75
C ASP A 332 15.30 -13.05 -23.77
N ASP A 333 14.95 -13.12 -25.05
CA ASP A 333 15.91 -13.27 -26.12
C ASP A 333 16.67 -11.96 -26.40
N SER A 334 17.95 -12.08 -26.75
CA SER A 334 18.78 -10.91 -27.02
C SER A 334 19.96 -11.23 -27.93
N TRP A 335 20.43 -10.20 -28.63
CA TRP A 335 21.78 -10.15 -29.19
C TRP A 335 22.72 -9.57 -28.14
N ASN A 336 23.81 -10.28 -27.87
CA ASN A 336 24.86 -9.82 -26.98
C ASN A 336 26.09 -9.46 -27.81
N ILE A 337 26.63 -8.29 -27.52
CA ILE A 337 27.90 -7.81 -28.05
C ILE A 337 28.82 -7.66 -26.84
N GLN A 338 29.85 -8.47 -26.78
CA GLN A 338 30.80 -8.50 -25.68
C GLN A 338 32.17 -8.08 -26.18
N THR A 339 32.86 -7.25 -25.42
CA THR A 339 34.23 -6.84 -25.70
C THR A 339 35.06 -7.17 -24.46
N ASP A 340 36.09 -7.94 -24.65
CA ASP A 340 37.06 -8.34 -23.62
C ASP A 340 38.46 -8.01 -24.13
N ASN A 341 39.16 -7.06 -23.46
CA ASN A 341 40.53 -6.62 -23.82
C ASN A 341 40.78 -6.50 -25.35
N ASP A 342 39.87 -5.85 -26.07
CA ASP A 342 39.88 -5.65 -27.55
C ASP A 342 39.41 -6.89 -28.37
N GLU A 343 39.15 -8.03 -27.74
CA GLU A 343 38.45 -9.14 -28.39
C GLU A 343 36.96 -8.87 -28.46
N PHE A 344 36.37 -9.09 -29.63
CA PHE A 344 34.96 -8.85 -29.89
C PHE A 344 34.23 -10.17 -30.11
N LEU A 345 33.20 -10.40 -29.30
CA LEU A 345 32.35 -11.56 -29.40
C LEU A 345 30.88 -11.14 -29.59
N SER A 346 30.21 -11.69 -30.59
CA SER A 346 28.79 -11.52 -30.82
C SER A 346 28.07 -12.84 -30.79
N TYR A 347 26.97 -12.95 -30.04
CA TYR A 347 26.19 -14.17 -29.95
C TYR A 347 24.73 -13.86 -29.60
N LYS A 348 23.85 -14.81 -29.93
CA LYS A 348 22.44 -14.76 -29.56
C LYS A 348 22.24 -15.47 -28.23
N ASN A 349 21.60 -14.83 -27.27
CA ASN A 349 21.12 -15.48 -26.06
C ASN A 349 19.63 -15.78 -26.19
N LEU A 350 19.26 -17.02 -25.86
CA LEU A 350 17.90 -17.48 -25.74
C LEU A 350 17.66 -17.84 -24.29
N THR A 351 16.72 -17.15 -23.65
CA THR A 351 16.38 -17.40 -22.25
C THR A 351 14.89 -17.68 -22.13
N HIS A 352 14.54 -18.91 -21.76
CA HIS A 352 13.17 -19.32 -21.48
C HIS A 352 12.97 -19.50 -19.99
N ARG A 353 11.88 -18.95 -19.43
CA ARG A 353 11.56 -19.04 -17.99
C ARG A 353 10.13 -19.49 -17.79
N LYS A 354 9.93 -20.36 -16.79
CA LYS A 354 8.63 -20.81 -16.34
C LYS A 354 8.53 -20.70 -14.83
N ILE A 355 7.44 -20.12 -14.35
CA ILE A 355 7.14 -20.00 -12.91
C ILE A 355 5.74 -20.54 -12.68
N ASP A 356 5.61 -21.50 -11.76
CA ASP A 356 4.35 -22.06 -11.28
C ASP A 356 4.28 -21.83 -9.77
N PHE A 357 3.21 -21.21 -9.27
CA PHE A 357 3.13 -20.84 -7.86
C PHE A 357 1.74 -21.09 -7.29
N LYS A 358 1.67 -21.69 -6.08
CA LYS A 358 0.43 -21.97 -5.34
C LYS A 358 0.55 -21.50 -3.90
N SER A 359 -0.48 -20.85 -3.39
CA SER A 359 -0.43 -20.26 -2.04
C SER A 359 -1.76 -20.31 -1.28
N PRO A 360 -2.14 -21.49 -0.72
CA PRO A 360 -3.27 -21.56 0.21
C PRO A 360 -2.96 -20.84 1.51
N ASN A 361 -3.99 -20.21 2.09
CA ASN A 361 -3.89 -19.54 3.38
C ASN A 361 -5.20 -19.64 4.17
N ILE A 362 -5.07 -19.52 5.48
CA ILE A 362 -6.17 -19.47 6.45
C ILE A 362 -5.89 -18.37 7.47
N ASP A 363 -6.93 -17.62 7.81
CA ASP A 363 -6.92 -16.60 8.85
C ASP A 363 -8.11 -16.78 9.80
N LEU A 364 -7.84 -16.88 11.10
CA LEU A 364 -8.85 -16.99 12.14
C LEU A 364 -8.72 -15.79 13.09
N PHE A 365 -9.80 -15.11 13.34
CA PHE A 365 -9.81 -13.93 14.20
C PHE A 365 -10.93 -13.96 15.22
N PHE A 366 -10.61 -13.44 16.38
CA PHE A 366 -11.51 -13.23 17.49
C PHE A 366 -11.36 -11.83 18.05
N ARG A 367 -12.48 -11.17 18.34
CA ARG A 367 -12.51 -9.91 19.09
C ARG A 367 -13.59 -9.95 20.13
N LYS A 368 -13.26 -9.50 21.34
CA LYS A 368 -14.21 -9.34 22.44
C LYS A 368 -14.07 -7.96 23.06
N GLN A 369 -15.13 -7.18 23.05
CA GLN A 369 -15.25 -5.97 23.83
C GLN A 369 -15.66 -6.32 25.25
N ILE A 370 -14.78 -6.09 26.23
CA ILE A 370 -15.00 -6.40 27.64
C ILE A 370 -16.00 -5.39 28.20
N ASP A 371 -15.71 -4.10 28.00
CA ASP A 371 -16.57 -2.98 28.37
C ASP A 371 -16.47 -1.84 27.33
N LYS A 372 -17.00 -0.64 27.64
CA LYS A 372 -16.96 0.53 26.75
C LYS A 372 -15.55 1.04 26.46
N THR A 373 -14.57 0.68 27.29
CA THR A 373 -13.20 1.19 27.26
C THR A 373 -12.17 0.13 26.94
N GLN A 374 -12.52 -1.16 27.00
CA GLN A 374 -11.56 -2.26 26.89
C GLN A 374 -12.01 -3.28 25.85
N TYR A 375 -11.05 -3.74 25.03
CA TYR A 375 -11.26 -4.87 24.13
C TYR A 375 -10.00 -5.72 23.98
N LEU A 376 -10.23 -6.99 23.62
CA LEU A 376 -9.22 -7.98 23.26
C LEU A 376 -9.36 -8.35 21.79
N GLU A 377 -8.24 -8.55 21.13
CA GLU A 377 -8.16 -9.15 19.80
C GLU A 377 -7.17 -10.31 19.83
N ALA A 378 -7.51 -11.38 19.15
CA ALA A 378 -6.62 -12.50 18.88
C ALA A 378 -6.73 -12.92 17.42
N ASN A 379 -5.61 -13.24 16.82
CA ASN A 379 -5.52 -13.70 15.45
C ASN A 379 -4.58 -14.89 15.35
N VAL A 380 -4.96 -15.91 14.58
CA VAL A 380 -4.11 -17.04 14.21
C VAL A 380 -4.18 -17.18 12.70
N TYR A 381 -3.04 -17.33 12.06
CA TYR A 381 -2.99 -17.50 10.62
C TYR A 381 -1.97 -18.54 10.19
N GLY A 382 -2.28 -19.19 9.07
CA GLY A 382 -1.41 -20.13 8.39
C GLY A 382 -1.32 -19.81 6.91
N ARG A 383 -0.14 -19.92 6.33
CA ARG A 383 0.11 -19.81 4.89
C ARG A 383 1.07 -20.89 4.46
N TYR A 384 0.75 -21.54 3.36
CA TYR A 384 1.66 -22.42 2.65
C TYR A 384 1.95 -21.80 1.28
N SER A 385 3.11 -22.08 0.74
CA SER A 385 3.52 -21.62 -0.58
C SER A 385 4.38 -22.69 -1.22
N ALA A 386 4.05 -23.06 -2.44
CA ALA A 386 4.84 -23.94 -3.26
C ALA A 386 5.04 -23.31 -4.65
N GLY A 387 6.25 -23.32 -5.16
CA GLY A 387 6.57 -22.77 -6.47
C GLY A 387 7.71 -23.54 -7.15
N ASP A 388 7.54 -23.74 -8.43
CA ASP A 388 8.55 -24.30 -9.33
C ASP A 388 9.04 -23.19 -10.25
N TYR A 389 10.36 -23.01 -10.34
CA TYR A 389 11.04 -21.99 -11.16
C TYR A 389 11.98 -22.69 -12.12
N GLY A 390 11.59 -22.79 -13.39
CA GLY A 390 12.41 -23.34 -14.46
C GLY A 390 13.08 -22.22 -15.25
N ARG A 391 14.32 -22.45 -15.66
CA ARG A 391 15.05 -21.57 -16.55
C ARG A 391 15.96 -22.37 -17.46
N ASP A 392 15.82 -22.11 -18.75
CA ASP A 392 16.73 -22.56 -19.81
C ASP A 392 17.44 -21.30 -20.33
N TYR A 393 18.76 -21.31 -20.29
CA TYR A 393 19.63 -20.20 -20.72
C TYR A 393 20.62 -20.78 -21.73
N VAL A 394 20.59 -20.30 -22.98
CA VAL A 394 21.40 -20.82 -24.07
C VAL A 394 22.06 -19.68 -24.81
N ASN A 395 23.39 -19.70 -24.88
CA ASN A 395 24.17 -18.85 -25.78
C ASN A 395 24.45 -19.57 -27.07
N VAL A 396 24.02 -19.00 -28.18
CA VAL A 396 24.21 -19.54 -29.54
C VAL A 396 25.27 -18.69 -30.24
N TYR A 397 26.40 -19.28 -30.47
CA TYR A 397 27.51 -18.70 -31.22
C TYR A 397 27.42 -19.06 -32.70
N ASP A 398 28.11 -18.34 -33.56
CA ASP A 398 28.14 -18.64 -35.02
C ASP A 398 28.74 -20.00 -35.31
N ASP A 399 29.61 -20.54 -34.45
CA ASP A 399 30.09 -21.90 -34.46
C ASP A 399 29.19 -22.81 -33.63
N VAL A 400 28.35 -23.60 -34.29
CA VAL A 400 27.30 -24.44 -33.70
C VAL A 400 27.85 -25.53 -32.73
N MET A 401 29.16 -25.76 -32.67
CA MET A 401 29.77 -26.76 -31.78
C MET A 401 29.99 -26.29 -30.35
N ASN A 402 29.84 -24.96 -30.04
CA ASN A 402 30.20 -24.37 -28.77
C ASN A 402 29.06 -23.63 -28.07
N ASN A 403 27.82 -24.14 -28.14
CA ASN A 403 26.69 -23.51 -27.40
C ASN A 403 26.81 -23.76 -25.90
N ASP A 404 26.83 -22.68 -25.12
CA ASP A 404 26.72 -22.78 -23.68
C ASP A 404 25.26 -22.90 -23.25
N THR A 405 24.97 -23.91 -22.44
CA THR A 405 23.62 -24.19 -21.97
C THR A 405 23.59 -24.33 -20.45
N THR A 406 22.73 -23.58 -19.80
CA THR A 406 22.40 -23.73 -18.38
C THR A 406 20.90 -24.01 -18.22
N ILE A 407 20.59 -25.20 -17.70
CA ILE A 407 19.21 -25.61 -17.39
C ILE A 407 19.10 -25.66 -15.86
N SER A 408 18.18 -24.89 -15.30
CA SER A 408 17.95 -24.89 -13.86
C SER A 408 16.46 -25.05 -13.52
N LEU A 409 16.19 -25.85 -12.51
CA LEU A 409 14.88 -26.01 -11.89
C LEU A 409 15.03 -25.80 -10.38
N THR A 410 14.36 -24.79 -9.84
CA THR A 410 14.31 -24.54 -8.40
C THR A 410 12.90 -24.81 -7.89
N GLN A 411 12.77 -25.71 -6.94
CA GLN A 411 11.54 -25.97 -6.20
C GLN A 411 11.60 -25.27 -4.86
N ASN A 412 10.62 -24.44 -4.58
CA ASN A 412 10.46 -23.78 -3.30
C ASN A 412 9.21 -24.26 -2.60
N LYS A 413 9.33 -24.62 -1.31
CA LYS A 413 8.20 -24.92 -0.43
C LYS A 413 8.40 -24.13 0.86
N SER A 414 7.44 -23.30 1.22
CA SER A 414 7.49 -22.55 2.46
C SER A 414 6.15 -22.56 3.18
N TRP A 415 6.21 -22.47 4.50
CA TRP A 415 5.03 -22.30 5.31
C TRP A 415 5.30 -21.31 6.43
N ARG A 416 4.27 -20.54 6.76
CA ARG A 416 4.26 -19.59 7.86
C ARG A 416 3.05 -19.82 8.71
N VAL A 417 3.27 -19.94 10.01
CA VAL A 417 2.20 -19.96 11.01
C VAL A 417 2.49 -18.83 12.00
N GLY A 418 1.45 -18.09 12.37
CA GLY A 418 1.61 -17.01 13.31
C GLY A 418 0.37 -16.77 14.16
N PHE A 419 0.58 -16.06 15.26
CA PHE A 419 -0.49 -15.57 16.11
C PHE A 419 -0.22 -14.12 16.52
N GLU A 420 -1.28 -13.41 16.82
CA GLU A 420 -1.26 -12.08 17.40
C GLU A 420 -2.29 -12.02 18.54
N PHE A 421 -1.92 -11.39 19.62
CA PHE A 421 -2.81 -11.05 20.73
C PHE A 421 -2.65 -9.58 21.07
N MET A 422 -3.76 -8.87 21.25
CA MET A 422 -3.76 -7.45 21.60
C MET A 422 -4.82 -7.14 22.64
N TYR A 423 -4.43 -6.34 23.63
CA TYR A 423 -5.33 -5.70 24.60
C TYR A 423 -5.29 -4.19 24.42
N SER A 424 -6.46 -3.57 24.36
CA SER A 424 -6.62 -2.13 24.27
C SER A 424 -7.45 -1.59 25.41
N LYS A 425 -7.00 -0.48 26.02
CA LYS A 425 -7.71 0.25 27.08
C LYS A 425 -7.71 1.73 26.82
N ALA A 426 -8.91 2.30 26.73
CA ALA A 426 -9.13 3.73 26.64
C ALA A 426 -9.27 4.34 28.04
N PHE A 427 -8.47 5.37 28.33
CA PHE A 427 -8.57 6.24 29.48
C PHE A 427 -9.20 7.56 29.04
N LYS A 428 -9.44 8.47 29.98
CA LYS A 428 -10.09 9.74 29.70
C LYS A 428 -9.34 10.62 28.67
N GLN A 429 -8.00 10.61 28.71
CA GLN A 429 -7.15 11.48 27.88
C GLN A 429 -6.32 10.70 26.84
N PHE A 430 -6.12 9.42 27.03
CA PHE A 430 -5.30 8.59 26.13
C PHE A 430 -5.82 7.16 26.05
N THR A 431 -5.35 6.43 25.07
CA THR A 431 -5.60 4.98 24.87
C THR A 431 -4.27 4.26 24.89
N THR A 432 -4.21 3.11 25.53
CA THR A 432 -3.05 2.21 25.49
C THR A 432 -3.41 0.94 24.74
N ASN A 433 -2.47 0.47 23.92
CA ASN A 433 -2.51 -0.83 23.28
C ASN A 433 -1.26 -1.61 23.70
N PHE A 434 -1.45 -2.85 24.12
CA PHE A 434 -0.36 -3.79 24.41
C PHE A 434 -0.60 -5.06 23.65
N GLY A 435 0.44 -5.66 23.12
CA GLY A 435 0.26 -6.91 22.43
C GLY A 435 1.55 -7.65 22.15
N VAL A 436 1.36 -8.86 21.68
CA VAL A 436 2.42 -9.75 21.25
C VAL A 436 2.02 -10.35 19.90
N GLN A 437 2.99 -10.41 18.99
CA GLN A 437 2.86 -11.07 17.70
C GLN A 437 4.04 -12.03 17.55
N ASN A 438 3.74 -13.25 17.14
CA ASN A 438 4.78 -14.21 16.78
C ASN A 438 4.46 -14.82 15.42
N TYR A 439 5.48 -15.09 14.63
CA TYR A 439 5.39 -15.99 13.51
C TYR A 439 6.62 -16.87 13.39
N PHE A 440 6.38 -18.08 12.95
CA PHE A 440 7.37 -19.02 12.50
C PHE A 440 7.25 -19.20 11.00
N ASN A 441 8.39 -19.10 10.30
CA ASN A 441 8.50 -19.27 8.86
C ASN A 441 9.55 -20.34 8.57
N SER A 442 9.25 -21.30 7.69
CA SER A 442 10.19 -22.33 7.25
C SER A 442 10.14 -22.39 5.73
N ALA A 443 11.28 -22.29 5.08
CA ALA A 443 11.41 -22.40 3.64
C ALA A 443 12.43 -23.49 3.31
N ARG A 444 12.09 -24.34 2.35
CA ARG A 444 12.97 -25.36 1.77
C ARG A 444 13.07 -25.11 0.28
N ASN A 445 14.31 -24.99 -0.18
CA ASN A 445 14.65 -24.81 -1.59
C ASN A 445 15.42 -26.06 -2.06
N GLU A 446 15.07 -26.57 -3.21
CA GLU A 446 15.81 -27.61 -3.92
C GLU A 446 16.05 -27.11 -5.34
N GLN A 447 17.31 -26.98 -5.71
CA GLN A 447 17.73 -26.55 -7.04
C GLN A 447 18.46 -27.69 -7.75
N ILE A 448 18.08 -27.94 -8.97
CA ILE A 448 18.82 -28.79 -9.89
C ILE A 448 19.32 -27.89 -11.02
N GLU A 449 20.63 -27.76 -11.15
CA GLU A 449 21.26 -26.95 -12.20
C GLU A 449 22.26 -27.83 -12.95
N ASN A 450 22.03 -27.99 -14.24
CA ASN A 450 22.84 -28.91 -15.11
C ASN A 450 23.06 -30.32 -14.48
N GLY A 451 22.00 -30.85 -13.82
CA GLY A 451 22.04 -32.15 -13.12
C GLY A 451 22.63 -32.15 -11.73
N ILE A 452 23.17 -31.02 -11.23
CA ILE A 452 23.72 -30.90 -9.87
C ILE A 452 22.59 -30.47 -8.92
N LEU A 453 22.38 -31.25 -7.86
CA LEU A 453 21.37 -30.98 -6.84
C LEU A 453 21.94 -30.18 -5.68
N ALA A 454 21.36 -29.00 -5.39
CA ALA A 454 21.59 -28.22 -4.20
C ALA A 454 20.33 -28.13 -3.34
N LYS A 455 20.47 -28.12 -2.02
CA LYS A 455 19.35 -28.00 -1.07
C LYS A 455 19.66 -27.00 0.01
N ASP A 456 18.63 -26.22 0.37
CA ASP A 456 18.69 -25.25 1.43
C ASP A 456 17.42 -25.26 2.27
N LYS A 457 17.55 -25.08 3.59
CA LYS A 457 16.42 -24.98 4.53
C LYS A 457 16.66 -23.87 5.51
N ILE A 458 15.78 -22.88 5.49
CA ILE A 458 15.85 -21.72 6.38
C ILE A 458 14.60 -21.68 7.26
N ASN A 459 14.84 -21.61 8.57
CA ASN A 459 13.80 -21.44 9.57
C ASN A 459 13.97 -20.09 10.25
N GLN A 460 12.90 -19.34 10.36
CA GLN A 460 12.89 -18.03 11.01
C GLN A 460 11.76 -17.97 12.04
N ASN A 461 12.06 -17.49 13.24
CA ASN A 461 11.08 -17.18 14.26
C ASN A 461 11.20 -15.71 14.62
N ARG A 462 10.09 -14.99 14.60
CA ARG A 462 10.03 -13.58 15.00
C ARG A 462 8.96 -13.38 16.05
N LEU A 463 9.38 -12.86 17.21
CA LEU A 463 8.50 -12.43 18.29
C LEU A 463 8.59 -10.91 18.40
N LEU A 464 7.44 -10.23 18.38
CA LEU A 464 7.29 -8.81 18.60
C LEU A 464 6.41 -8.61 19.84
N ALA A 465 6.97 -8.00 20.89
CA ALA A 465 6.19 -7.47 22.01
C ALA A 465 6.09 -5.95 21.85
N TYR A 466 4.90 -5.38 21.94
CA TYR A 466 4.66 -3.97 21.66
C TYR A 466 3.77 -3.29 22.69
N GLY A 467 4.07 -1.99 22.92
CA GLY A 467 3.23 -1.05 23.65
C GLY A 467 3.03 0.23 22.86
N GLN A 468 1.83 0.78 22.87
CA GLN A 468 1.49 2.03 22.20
C GLN A 468 0.61 2.88 23.09
N ILE A 469 0.85 4.19 23.10
CA ILE A 469 0.04 5.20 23.74
C ILE A 469 -0.41 6.21 22.69
N LEU A 470 -1.71 6.42 22.59
CA LEU A 470 -2.35 7.39 21.70
C LEU A 470 -3.08 8.41 22.55
N GLY A 471 -2.84 9.70 22.34
CA GLY A 471 -3.48 10.70 23.18
C GLY A 471 -3.50 12.10 22.58
N ARG A 472 -4.03 13.02 23.39
CA ARG A 472 -4.09 14.43 23.08
C ARG A 472 -3.71 15.27 24.30
N ILE A 473 -2.84 16.26 24.09
CA ILE A 473 -2.50 17.29 25.05
C ILE A 473 -2.84 18.64 24.40
N SER A 474 -3.90 19.29 24.86
CA SER A 474 -4.43 20.50 24.23
C SER A 474 -4.71 20.27 22.73
N LYS A 475 -4.09 21.05 21.83
CA LYS A 475 -4.20 20.89 20.37
C LYS A 475 -3.26 19.81 19.82
N LEU A 476 -2.19 19.46 20.54
CA LEU A 476 -1.23 18.44 20.10
C LEU A 476 -1.84 17.05 20.26
N ARG A 477 -1.85 16.29 19.19
CA ARG A 477 -2.21 14.88 19.16
C ARG A 477 -0.93 14.07 18.97
N TYR A 478 -0.80 12.98 19.71
CA TYR A 478 0.41 12.15 19.65
C TYR A 478 0.08 10.66 19.64
N SER A 479 0.97 9.91 19.03
CA SER A 479 1.05 8.47 19.11
C SER A 479 2.50 8.09 19.34
N LEU A 480 2.77 7.37 20.42
CA LEU A 480 4.09 6.85 20.76
C LEU A 480 3.99 5.33 20.88
N SER A 481 4.88 4.62 20.22
CA SER A 481 5.01 3.18 20.39
C SER A 481 6.47 2.79 20.67
N ALA A 482 6.64 1.82 21.56
CA ALA A 482 7.93 1.20 21.87
C ALA A 482 7.74 -0.32 21.86
N ASN A 483 8.64 -1.01 21.17
CA ASN A 483 8.49 -2.43 20.89
C ASN A 483 9.83 -3.12 20.85
N VAL A 484 9.83 -4.39 21.25
CA VAL A 484 11.00 -5.23 21.19
C VAL A 484 10.76 -6.37 20.22
N VAL A 485 11.68 -6.52 19.28
CA VAL A 485 11.65 -7.56 18.25
C VAL A 485 12.75 -8.55 18.53
N PHE A 486 12.37 -9.79 18.75
CA PHE A 486 13.29 -10.94 18.87
C PHE A 486 13.21 -11.71 17.55
N ASN A 487 14.35 -11.87 16.90
CA ASN A 487 14.46 -12.66 15.69
C ASN A 487 15.45 -13.79 15.91
N HIS A 488 15.06 -14.98 15.45
CA HIS A 488 15.91 -16.15 15.38
C HIS A 488 15.84 -16.69 13.95
N SER A 489 16.98 -16.83 13.29
CA SER A 489 17.08 -17.43 11.95
C SER A 489 18.13 -18.54 11.99
N ASN A 490 17.80 -19.67 11.40
CA ASN A 490 18.65 -20.84 11.31
C ASN A 490 18.65 -21.34 9.85
N ASN A 491 19.85 -21.42 9.26
CA ASN A 491 20.06 -21.91 7.90
C ASN A 491 20.81 -23.25 7.96
N ASN A 492 20.16 -24.33 7.51
CA ASN A 492 20.70 -25.71 7.49
C ASN A 492 21.33 -26.17 8.83
N SER A 493 20.90 -25.59 9.96
CA SER A 493 21.49 -25.79 11.29
C SER A 493 22.98 -25.38 11.41
N SER A 494 23.55 -24.78 10.38
CA SER A 494 24.97 -24.39 10.34
C SER A 494 25.16 -22.92 10.72
N TYR A 495 24.20 -22.06 10.42
CA TYR A 495 24.23 -20.63 10.72
C TYR A 495 23.04 -20.24 11.56
N ILE A 496 23.32 -19.72 12.75
CA ILE A 496 22.28 -19.25 13.68
C ILE A 496 22.46 -17.76 13.91
N VAL A 497 21.48 -16.96 13.55
CA VAL A 497 21.44 -15.52 13.80
C VAL A 497 20.36 -15.21 14.83
N ASN A 498 20.80 -14.66 15.97
CA ASN A 498 19.90 -14.14 17.00
C ASN A 498 20.00 -12.62 17.05
N ALA A 499 18.89 -11.93 16.95
CA ALA A 499 18.86 -10.48 17.01
C ALA A 499 17.73 -9.99 17.90
N VAL A 500 18.08 -9.12 18.84
CA VAL A 500 17.11 -8.36 19.64
C VAL A 500 17.21 -6.91 19.23
N ARG A 501 16.10 -6.30 18.83
CA ARG A 501 16.07 -4.93 18.34
C ARG A 501 14.90 -4.16 18.94
N LEU A 502 15.15 -2.89 19.23
CA LEU A 502 14.10 -1.92 19.54
C LEU A 502 13.46 -1.44 18.25
N LYS A 503 12.15 -1.25 18.26
CA LYS A 503 11.39 -0.59 17.21
C LYS A 503 10.55 0.48 17.85
N THR A 504 10.62 1.72 17.34
CA THR A 504 9.89 2.85 17.91
C THR A 504 9.22 3.67 16.82
N ASN A 505 8.12 4.32 17.19
CA ASN A 505 7.41 5.21 16.30
C ASN A 505 6.79 6.33 17.15
N LEU A 506 7.08 7.58 16.80
CA LEU A 506 6.47 8.79 17.35
C LEU A 506 5.80 9.57 16.23
N ASN A 507 4.51 9.78 16.36
CA ASN A 507 3.77 10.67 15.48
C ASN A 507 3.16 11.81 16.30
N MET A 508 3.38 13.03 15.88
CA MET A 508 2.82 14.24 16.48
C MET A 508 2.07 15.03 15.42
N ASN A 509 0.85 15.44 15.75
CA ASN A 509 0.00 16.21 14.88
C ASN A 509 -0.50 17.45 15.58
N TYR A 510 -0.24 18.62 15.00
CA TYR A 510 -0.58 19.92 15.57
C TYR A 510 -1.34 20.79 14.55
N PRO A 511 -2.62 21.08 14.77
CA PRO A 511 -3.37 22.04 13.95
C PRO A 511 -2.91 23.46 14.33
N LEU A 512 -2.08 24.04 13.46
CA LEU A 512 -1.56 25.40 13.61
C LEU A 512 -2.70 26.44 13.48
N SER A 513 -3.60 26.19 12.51
CA SER A 513 -4.82 26.95 12.30
C SER A 513 -5.92 26.01 11.75
N ARG A 514 -7.13 26.55 11.50
CA ARG A 514 -8.20 25.79 10.83
C ARG A 514 -7.85 25.36 9.41
N TYR A 515 -6.82 25.93 8.81
CA TYR A 515 -6.39 25.64 7.44
C TYR A 515 -5.05 24.91 7.36
N VAL A 516 -4.20 25.04 8.37
CA VAL A 516 -2.84 24.51 8.37
C VAL A 516 -2.66 23.49 9.47
N THR A 517 -2.15 22.33 9.09
CA THR A 517 -1.78 21.28 10.04
C THR A 517 -0.33 20.87 9.83
N LEU A 518 0.40 20.71 10.92
CA LEU A 518 1.74 20.17 10.96
C LEU A 518 1.67 18.72 11.44
N ASN A 519 2.43 17.85 10.81
CA ASN A 519 2.65 16.48 11.28
C ASN A 519 4.15 16.18 11.31
N TYR A 520 4.62 15.63 12.42
CA TYR A 520 5.99 15.15 12.57
C TYR A 520 5.99 13.67 12.86
N LEU A 521 6.81 12.92 12.12
CA LEU A 521 7.03 11.50 12.26
C LEU A 521 8.50 11.22 12.56
N LEU A 522 8.76 10.46 13.63
CA LEU A 522 10.02 9.80 13.89
C LEU A 522 9.76 8.30 13.92
N MET A 523 10.49 7.53 13.12
CA MET A 523 10.33 6.09 13.04
C MET A 523 11.71 5.42 13.03
N TYR A 524 11.88 4.40 13.87
CA TYR A 524 13.04 3.51 13.85
C TYR A 524 12.55 2.07 13.73
N ASP A 525 12.97 1.37 12.68
CA ASP A 525 12.46 0.05 12.30
C ASP A 525 13.57 -0.88 11.83
N PRO A 526 13.86 -1.96 12.57
CA PRO A 526 14.80 -3.00 12.15
C PRO A 526 14.14 -3.96 11.16
N SER A 527 14.87 -4.32 10.10
CA SER A 527 14.46 -5.27 9.07
C SER A 527 15.47 -6.42 8.97
N MET A 528 14.97 -7.65 9.02
CA MET A 528 15.82 -8.84 8.81
C MET A 528 16.11 -9.05 7.34
N PRO A 529 17.28 -9.63 6.99
CA PRO A 529 17.53 -10.11 5.64
C PRO A 529 16.47 -11.11 5.18
N SER A 530 16.17 -11.11 3.89
CA SER A 530 15.23 -12.07 3.30
C SER A 530 15.81 -13.50 3.27
N ILE A 531 14.95 -14.50 3.08
CA ILE A 531 15.37 -15.90 2.96
C ILE A 531 16.35 -16.07 1.79
N SER A 532 16.05 -15.43 0.64
CA SER A 532 16.93 -15.49 -0.54
C SER A 532 18.30 -14.87 -0.30
N GLN A 533 18.36 -13.77 0.46
CA GLN A 533 19.62 -13.13 0.83
C GLN A 533 20.46 -13.98 1.80
N GLN A 534 19.86 -14.87 2.55
CA GLN A 534 20.54 -15.76 3.50
C GLN A 534 20.86 -17.16 2.96
N SER A 535 20.40 -17.50 1.75
CA SER A 535 20.59 -18.82 1.15
C SER A 535 22.05 -19.06 0.76
N ASN A 536 22.59 -20.23 1.09
CA ASN A 536 23.93 -20.63 0.67
C ASN A 536 24.00 -21.21 -0.76
N MET A 537 22.87 -21.35 -1.42
CA MET A 537 22.82 -21.91 -2.77
C MET A 537 23.47 -20.95 -3.76
N VAL A 538 24.36 -21.48 -4.58
CA VAL A 538 24.93 -20.75 -5.72
C VAL A 538 24.02 -20.95 -6.92
N GLN A 539 23.74 -19.87 -7.63
CA GLN A 539 22.90 -19.86 -8.82
C GLN A 539 23.68 -19.22 -9.98
N THR A 540 23.74 -19.88 -11.10
CA THR A 540 24.29 -19.29 -12.33
C THR A 540 23.33 -18.23 -12.85
N ILE A 541 23.82 -16.99 -12.99
CA ILE A 541 23.08 -15.87 -13.57
C ILE A 541 23.19 -15.94 -15.09
N ASP A 542 24.44 -16.00 -15.58
CA ASP A 542 24.79 -16.09 -16.98
C ASP A 542 26.15 -16.79 -17.15
N ASP A 543 26.73 -16.72 -18.33
CA ASP A 543 28.04 -17.28 -18.66
C ASP A 543 29.17 -16.67 -17.82
N ILE A 544 29.09 -15.40 -17.44
CA ILE A 544 30.13 -14.67 -16.71
C ILE A 544 29.88 -14.65 -15.20
N SER A 545 28.61 -14.71 -14.74
CA SER A 545 28.29 -14.39 -13.36
C SER A 545 27.45 -15.45 -12.64
N VAL A 546 27.70 -15.57 -11.34
CA VAL A 546 26.96 -16.42 -10.41
C VAL A 546 26.50 -15.59 -9.20
N ARG A 547 25.49 -16.04 -8.49
CA ARG A 547 24.99 -15.40 -7.28
C ARG A 547 24.95 -16.40 -6.12
N GLN A 548 25.28 -15.90 -4.93
CA GLN A 548 25.14 -16.64 -3.68
C GLN A 548 24.59 -15.70 -2.60
N GLY A 549 23.74 -16.18 -1.71
CA GLY A 549 23.34 -15.41 -0.53
C GLY A 549 24.43 -15.39 0.53
N ASN A 550 24.15 -14.73 1.65
CA ASN A 550 25.08 -14.55 2.77
C ASN A 550 24.36 -14.77 4.10
N PRO A 551 24.56 -15.90 4.77
CA PRO A 551 23.94 -16.17 6.07
C PRO A 551 24.38 -15.24 7.20
N ASP A 552 25.56 -14.61 7.07
CA ASP A 552 26.14 -13.71 8.09
C ASP A 552 25.57 -12.29 8.07
N LEU A 553 24.59 -12.03 7.21
CA LEU A 553 23.96 -10.72 7.11
C LEU A 553 23.33 -10.27 8.44
N LYS A 554 23.68 -9.05 8.83
CA LYS A 554 23.07 -8.35 9.96
C LYS A 554 21.74 -7.72 9.54
N PRO A 555 20.79 -7.53 10.47
CA PRO A 555 19.60 -6.74 10.21
C PRO A 555 19.95 -5.31 9.76
N SER A 556 19.22 -4.81 8.78
CA SER A 556 19.22 -3.39 8.42
C SER A 556 18.35 -2.61 9.39
N GLU A 557 18.76 -1.41 9.77
CA GLU A 557 18.02 -0.55 10.71
C GLU A 557 17.69 0.78 10.03
N TYR A 558 16.43 1.13 9.99
CA TYR A 558 15.93 2.29 9.28
C TYR A 558 15.43 3.36 10.26
N LEU A 559 16.03 4.54 10.21
CA LEU A 559 15.62 5.74 10.95
C LEU A 559 15.06 6.77 9.98
N ARG A 560 13.83 7.21 10.20
CA ARG A 560 13.19 8.24 9.39
C ARG A 560 12.64 9.37 10.24
N ASN A 561 12.95 10.59 9.83
CA ASN A 561 12.33 11.83 10.30
C ASN A 561 11.53 12.44 9.15
N ARG A 562 10.28 12.80 9.36
CA ARG A 562 9.45 13.46 8.35
C ARG A 562 8.67 14.62 8.96
N LEU A 563 8.76 15.77 8.36
CA LEU A 563 7.89 16.92 8.61
C LEU A 563 6.92 17.05 7.43
N TYR A 564 5.64 17.15 7.73
CA TYR A 564 4.57 17.28 6.75
C TYR A 564 3.71 18.48 7.12
N ILE A 565 3.51 19.39 6.16
CA ILE A 565 2.68 20.57 6.28
C ILE A 565 1.53 20.43 5.30
N ARG A 566 0.31 20.51 5.79
CA ARG A 566 -0.88 20.49 4.95
C ARG A 566 -1.63 21.79 5.07
N TYR A 567 -2.00 22.35 3.93
CA TYR A 567 -2.90 23.48 3.79
C TYR A 567 -4.17 23.04 3.07
N ALA A 568 -5.34 23.42 3.57
CA ALA A 568 -6.63 23.14 2.93
C ALA A 568 -7.55 24.35 3.12
N TYR A 569 -7.99 24.95 2.02
CA TYR A 569 -8.91 26.08 2.00
C TYR A 569 -9.84 26.00 0.80
N LYS A 570 -11.15 25.93 1.05
CA LYS A 570 -12.20 25.81 0.02
C LYS A 570 -11.88 24.66 -0.97
N LYS A 571 -11.71 24.99 -2.24
CA LYS A 571 -11.43 24.06 -3.34
C LYS A 571 -9.93 23.72 -3.47
N PHE A 572 -9.05 24.40 -2.75
CA PHE A 572 -7.61 24.23 -2.84
C PHE A 572 -7.05 23.41 -1.68
N THR A 573 -6.24 22.39 -2.00
CA THR A 573 -5.45 21.65 -1.03
C THR A 573 -4.00 21.60 -1.50
N GLY A 574 -3.09 21.96 -0.61
CA GLY A 574 -1.66 21.84 -0.84
C GLY A 574 -0.99 21.07 0.32
N SER A 575 0.06 20.35 0.01
CA SER A 575 0.91 19.76 1.03
C SER A 575 2.38 19.79 0.61
N LEU A 576 3.23 20.08 1.56
CA LEU A 576 4.67 19.99 1.43
C LEU A 576 5.18 19.05 2.52
N TRP A 577 6.00 18.08 2.16
CA TRP A 577 6.70 17.30 3.15
C TRP A 577 8.18 17.17 2.80
N ALA A 578 8.97 17.06 3.84
CA ALA A 578 10.39 16.77 3.77
C ALA A 578 10.72 15.65 4.74
N ALA A 579 11.54 14.71 4.32
CA ALA A 579 12.00 13.61 5.15
C ALA A 579 13.51 13.40 4.98
N HIS A 580 14.15 13.06 6.09
CA HIS A 580 15.48 12.48 6.11
C HIS A 580 15.36 11.04 6.62
N SER A 581 15.93 10.12 5.88
CA SER A 581 15.96 8.70 6.22
C SER A 581 17.41 8.21 6.20
N ARG A 582 17.81 7.50 7.27
CA ARG A 582 19.10 6.82 7.34
C ARG A 582 18.88 5.32 7.51
N THR A 583 19.52 4.53 6.67
CA THR A 583 19.58 3.08 6.82
C THR A 583 20.95 2.69 7.32
N PHE A 584 21.03 2.09 8.50
CA PHE A 584 22.24 1.47 9.03
C PHE A 584 22.31 0.03 8.57
N ASN A 585 23.51 -0.47 8.30
CA ASN A 585 23.76 -1.80 7.76
C ASN A 585 22.88 -2.11 6.53
N PRO A 586 22.76 -1.21 5.53
CA PRO A 586 22.02 -1.51 4.31
C PRO A 586 22.61 -2.74 3.65
N ILE A 587 21.77 -3.52 2.95
CA ILE A 587 22.21 -4.72 2.25
C ILE A 587 22.40 -4.37 0.78
N TYR A 588 23.63 -4.51 0.30
CA TYR A 588 24.05 -4.32 -1.08
C TYR A 588 24.43 -5.63 -1.72
N TYR A 589 24.39 -5.71 -3.04
CA TYR A 589 25.01 -6.79 -3.79
C TYR A 589 26.39 -6.32 -4.26
N GLU A 590 27.42 -6.94 -3.66
CA GLU A 590 28.81 -6.76 -4.06
C GLU A 590 29.18 -7.82 -5.10
N TYR A 591 30.00 -7.44 -6.05
CA TYR A 591 30.53 -8.34 -7.06
C TYR A 591 32.02 -8.52 -6.82
N SER A 592 32.50 -9.75 -6.96
CA SER A 592 33.89 -10.11 -6.85
C SER A 592 34.27 -11.16 -7.89
N TYR A 593 35.46 -11.03 -8.46
CA TYR A 593 36.00 -12.00 -9.38
C TYR A 593 36.50 -13.25 -8.62
N ILE A 594 36.18 -14.44 -9.12
CA ILE A 594 36.56 -15.73 -8.50
C ILE A 594 37.88 -16.19 -9.14
N SER A 595 39.01 -15.91 -8.49
CA SER A 595 40.36 -16.28 -8.93
C SER A 595 40.84 -17.64 -8.44
N ASP A 596 40.07 -18.34 -7.61
CA ASP A 596 40.41 -19.67 -7.10
C ASP A 596 40.19 -20.72 -8.17
N VAL A 597 41.28 -21.26 -8.72
CA VAL A 597 41.30 -22.30 -9.78
C VAL A 597 40.61 -23.60 -9.34
N SER A 598 40.48 -23.85 -8.02
CA SER A 598 39.80 -25.04 -7.48
C SER A 598 38.28 -24.87 -7.42
N SER A 599 37.77 -23.66 -7.58
CA SER A 599 36.35 -23.36 -7.56
C SER A 599 35.67 -23.91 -8.83
N PRO A 600 34.51 -24.54 -8.71
CA PRO A 600 33.70 -24.90 -9.89
C PRO A 600 33.19 -23.66 -10.65
N TYR A 601 33.33 -22.48 -10.07
CA TYR A 601 32.95 -21.17 -10.64
C TYR A 601 34.19 -20.31 -10.92
N TYR A 602 35.37 -20.90 -11.08
CA TYR A 602 36.58 -20.19 -11.48
C TYR A 602 36.32 -19.36 -12.71
N ASP A 603 36.94 -18.18 -12.78
CA ASP A 603 36.80 -17.23 -13.90
C ASP A 603 35.40 -16.60 -14.06
N LYS A 604 34.61 -16.62 -13.00
CA LYS A 604 33.29 -15.95 -12.93
C LYS A 604 33.25 -14.85 -11.90
N PHE A 605 32.28 -13.97 -12.03
CA PHE A 605 31.99 -12.95 -11.03
C PHE A 605 30.91 -13.43 -10.07
N MET A 606 31.21 -13.37 -8.77
CA MET A 606 30.26 -13.72 -7.70
C MET A 606 29.49 -12.49 -7.24
N SER A 607 28.19 -12.51 -7.38
CA SER A 607 27.27 -11.52 -6.75
C SER A 607 26.87 -12.02 -5.35
N LYS A 608 27.21 -11.27 -4.30
CA LYS A 608 26.90 -11.63 -2.91
C LYS A 608 26.32 -10.46 -2.12
N PRO A 609 25.25 -10.64 -1.34
CA PRO A 609 24.74 -9.58 -0.49
C PRO A 609 25.65 -9.36 0.71
N ILE A 610 25.98 -8.12 1.00
CA ILE A 610 26.79 -7.70 2.13
C ILE A 610 26.13 -6.54 2.89
N ASN A 611 26.53 -6.29 4.13
CA ASN A 611 26.10 -5.11 4.86
C ASN A 611 27.06 -3.93 4.61
N GLY A 612 26.54 -2.82 4.10
CA GLY A 612 27.24 -1.54 4.09
C GLY A 612 27.22 -0.84 5.45
N LYS A 613 27.76 0.37 5.52
CA LYS A 613 27.81 1.17 6.76
C LYS A 613 26.48 1.90 7.00
N HIS A 614 26.09 2.78 6.10
CA HIS A 614 24.84 3.53 6.13
C HIS A 614 24.56 4.18 4.79
N ASP A 615 23.26 4.41 4.53
CA ASP A 615 22.77 5.25 3.43
C ASP A 615 21.92 6.38 4.00
N ASP A 616 21.96 7.52 3.34
CA ASP A 616 21.07 8.65 3.64
C ASP A 616 20.19 8.96 2.44
N LEU A 617 18.93 9.25 2.70
CA LEU A 617 17.96 9.69 1.72
C LEU A 617 17.25 10.93 2.22
N ILE A 618 17.31 12.01 1.45
CA ILE A 618 16.50 13.22 1.66
C ILE A 618 15.42 13.23 0.60
N ASN A 619 14.17 13.32 1.03
CA ASN A 619 13.00 13.42 0.14
C ASN A 619 12.29 14.74 0.39
N MET A 620 11.85 15.39 -0.69
CA MET A 620 10.91 16.52 -0.62
C MET A 620 9.81 16.32 -1.67
N GLU A 621 8.55 16.55 -1.29
CA GLU A 621 7.44 16.46 -2.22
C GLU A 621 6.41 17.55 -1.97
N LEU A 622 6.04 18.24 -3.03
CA LEU A 622 4.95 19.19 -3.10
C LEU A 622 3.77 18.54 -3.84
N ASN A 623 2.61 18.50 -3.18
CA ASN A 623 1.35 18.08 -3.79
C ASN A 623 0.41 19.27 -3.82
N LEU A 624 -0.22 19.51 -4.96
CA LEU A 624 -1.21 20.56 -5.13
C LEU A 624 -2.46 19.97 -5.76
N SER A 625 -3.63 20.37 -5.28
CA SER A 625 -4.89 20.00 -5.90
C SER A 625 -5.90 21.13 -5.87
N ILE A 626 -6.68 21.23 -6.92
CA ILE A 626 -7.84 22.10 -7.02
C ILE A 626 -9.07 21.26 -7.37
N GLN A 627 -10.08 21.34 -6.52
CA GLN A 627 -11.28 20.52 -6.62
C GLN A 627 -12.43 21.32 -7.19
N ASN A 628 -13.31 20.64 -7.93
CA ASN A 628 -14.54 21.23 -8.47
C ASN A 628 -14.29 22.58 -9.14
N LEU A 629 -13.21 22.68 -9.93
CA LEU A 629 -12.90 23.82 -10.78
C LEU A 629 -14.00 23.91 -11.85
N PHE A 630 -14.58 25.10 -12.04
CA PHE A 630 -15.73 25.34 -12.92
C PHE A 630 -16.95 24.44 -12.67
N GLY A 631 -17.04 23.76 -11.53
CA GLY A 631 -18.13 22.84 -11.21
C GLY A 631 -17.95 21.40 -11.70
N PHE A 632 -16.98 21.11 -12.57
CA PHE A 632 -16.83 19.80 -13.21
C PHE A 632 -15.42 19.19 -13.15
N ALA A 633 -14.36 19.98 -12.89
CA ALA A 633 -12.99 19.50 -12.98
C ALA A 633 -12.29 19.40 -11.59
N THR A 634 -11.56 18.34 -11.36
CA THR A 634 -10.60 18.22 -10.25
C THR A 634 -9.23 17.91 -10.85
N LEU A 635 -8.25 18.74 -10.54
CA LEU A 635 -6.88 18.60 -11.01
C LEU A 635 -5.94 18.46 -9.82
N TRP A 636 -4.96 17.56 -9.94
CA TRP A 636 -3.89 17.46 -8.92
C TRP A 636 -2.55 17.07 -9.56
N GLY A 637 -1.50 17.47 -8.88
CA GLY A 637 -0.14 17.17 -9.33
C GLY A 637 0.80 16.96 -8.17
N LYS A 638 1.88 16.25 -8.45
CA LYS A 638 2.99 16.00 -7.56
C LYS A 638 4.26 16.48 -8.22
N PHE A 639 5.10 17.11 -7.45
CA PHE A 639 6.47 17.45 -7.81
C PHE A 639 7.37 17.07 -6.64
N GLY A 640 8.36 16.24 -6.87
CA GLY A 640 9.25 15.77 -5.83
C GLY A 640 10.69 15.72 -6.23
N TRP A 641 11.53 15.69 -5.21
CA TRP A 641 12.97 15.61 -5.32
C TRP A 641 13.48 14.63 -4.27
N ASP A 642 14.26 13.65 -4.72
CA ASP A 642 14.94 12.66 -3.90
C ASP A 642 16.44 12.82 -4.08
N ASN A 643 17.18 12.96 -2.97
CA ASN A 643 18.63 12.97 -2.94
C ASN A 643 19.11 11.73 -2.20
N TYR A 644 19.86 10.90 -2.90
CA TYR A 644 20.40 9.63 -2.39
C TYR A 644 21.91 9.79 -2.14
N ASN A 645 22.33 9.43 -0.93
CA ASN A 645 23.73 9.28 -0.57
C ASN A 645 23.95 7.83 -0.14
N ILE A 646 24.44 7.03 -1.06
CA ILE A 646 24.71 5.61 -0.85
C ILE A 646 26.21 5.38 -0.74
N ASN A 647 26.61 4.54 0.20
CA ASN A 647 28.03 4.32 0.55
C ASN A 647 28.50 2.95 0.03
N VAL A 648 28.33 2.72 -1.28
CA VAL A 648 28.67 1.44 -1.95
C VAL A 648 29.97 1.51 -2.70
N SER A 649 30.34 2.66 -3.24
CA SER A 649 31.55 2.89 -4.03
C SER A 649 32.04 4.30 -3.80
N ASN A 650 33.17 4.68 -4.39
CA ASN A 650 33.75 6.02 -4.26
C ASN A 650 32.88 7.16 -4.78
N ALA A 651 31.69 6.87 -5.28
CA ALA A 651 30.74 7.86 -5.76
C ALA A 651 29.32 7.48 -5.35
N SER A 652 28.56 8.40 -4.79
CA SER A 652 27.31 8.72 -5.47
C SER A 652 26.34 9.50 -4.63
N TYR A 653 26.32 10.77 -4.93
CA TYR A 653 25.10 11.57 -4.77
C TYR A 653 24.32 11.42 -6.06
N ASP A 654 23.10 10.90 -6.01
CA ASP A 654 22.21 10.97 -7.15
C ASP A 654 20.95 11.74 -6.77
N ASN A 655 20.66 12.77 -7.57
CA ASN A 655 19.47 13.60 -7.42
C ASN A 655 18.44 13.16 -8.46
N LYS A 656 17.26 12.75 -7.99
CA LYS A 656 16.14 12.36 -8.85
C LYS A 656 14.99 13.32 -8.65
N LEU A 657 14.54 13.92 -9.74
CA LEU A 657 13.27 14.64 -9.78
C LEU A 657 12.18 13.68 -10.25
N TYR A 658 10.97 13.88 -9.77
CA TYR A 658 9.79 13.19 -10.29
C TYR A 658 8.59 14.14 -10.33
N ALA A 659 7.71 13.94 -11.30
CA ALA A 659 6.54 14.78 -11.46
C ALA A 659 5.40 14.02 -12.14
N SER A 660 4.18 14.24 -11.66
CA SER A 660 2.96 13.75 -12.30
C SER A 660 1.85 14.80 -12.26
N ILE A 661 0.99 14.76 -13.26
CA ILE A 661 -0.23 15.56 -13.32
C ILE A 661 -1.41 14.65 -13.61
N ASN A 662 -2.51 14.89 -12.94
CA ASN A 662 -3.69 14.07 -12.99
C ASN A 662 -4.93 14.95 -13.02
N GLY A 663 -6.00 14.46 -13.63
CA GLY A 663 -7.25 15.20 -13.68
C GLY A 663 -8.45 14.31 -13.84
N THR A 664 -9.56 14.74 -13.27
CA THR A 664 -10.89 14.15 -13.50
C THR A 664 -11.88 15.23 -13.89
N PHE A 665 -12.71 14.93 -14.90
CA PHE A 665 -13.71 15.84 -15.45
C PHE A 665 -15.06 15.13 -15.48
N LYS A 666 -16.06 15.74 -14.85
CA LYS A 666 -17.41 15.18 -14.71
C LYS A 666 -18.42 15.91 -15.55
N PHE A 667 -19.18 15.19 -16.37
CA PHE A 667 -20.26 15.71 -17.20
C PHE A 667 -21.48 14.79 -17.08
N GLY A 668 -22.38 15.08 -16.12
CA GLY A 668 -23.51 14.19 -15.83
C GLY A 668 -23.05 12.81 -15.41
N ASP A 669 -23.43 11.77 -16.16
CA ASP A 669 -23.05 10.36 -15.94
C ASP A 669 -21.71 9.98 -16.57
N TRP A 670 -21.05 10.93 -17.24
CA TRP A 670 -19.72 10.74 -17.83
C TRP A 670 -18.62 11.21 -16.89
N LEU A 671 -17.57 10.41 -16.78
CA LEU A 671 -16.33 10.76 -16.13
C LEU A 671 -15.16 10.57 -17.10
N ILE A 672 -14.38 11.61 -17.30
CA ILE A 672 -13.11 11.53 -18.01
C ILE A 672 -12.01 11.64 -16.98
N SER A 673 -11.06 10.72 -16.97
CA SER A 673 -9.88 10.78 -16.12
C SER A 673 -8.60 10.67 -16.94
N ALA A 674 -7.59 11.44 -16.56
CA ALA A 674 -6.28 11.41 -17.17
C ALA A 674 -5.22 11.33 -16.07
N ASN A 675 -4.28 10.39 -16.21
CA ASN A 675 -3.13 10.25 -15.36
C ASN A 675 -1.88 10.31 -16.23
N TYR A 676 -1.00 11.26 -15.97
CA TYR A 676 0.19 11.46 -16.75
C TYR A 676 1.42 11.63 -15.86
N GLU A 677 2.35 10.71 -15.96
CA GLU A 677 3.64 10.74 -15.30
C GLU A 677 4.67 11.44 -16.22
N ILE A 678 5.04 12.67 -15.84
CA ILE A 678 5.97 13.50 -16.62
C ILE A 678 7.38 12.94 -16.47
N VAL A 679 7.79 12.72 -15.21
CA VAL A 679 9.07 12.14 -14.83
C VAL A 679 8.79 11.04 -13.82
N PRO A 680 9.22 9.79 -14.08
CA PRO A 680 8.97 8.68 -13.15
C PRO A 680 9.80 8.86 -11.87
N ARG A 681 9.26 8.37 -10.76
CA ARG A 681 10.00 8.26 -9.53
C ARG A 681 10.89 7.03 -9.57
N TYR A 682 12.10 7.16 -9.06
CA TYR A 682 13.00 6.03 -8.81
C TYR A 682 12.92 5.61 -7.34
N SER A 683 13.00 4.33 -7.08
CA SER A 683 13.20 3.76 -5.75
C SER A 683 14.57 3.13 -5.65
N LEU A 684 15.17 3.20 -4.47
CA LEU A 684 16.46 2.57 -4.18
C LEU A 684 16.26 1.32 -3.34
N SER A 685 16.85 0.21 -3.76
CA SER A 685 16.92 -1.03 -3.00
C SER A 685 18.36 -1.55 -3.01
N GLY A 686 19.05 -1.48 -1.87
CA GLY A 686 20.49 -1.71 -1.83
C GLY A 686 21.24 -0.72 -2.73
N ASN A 687 21.95 -1.24 -3.73
CA ASN A 687 22.67 -0.45 -4.72
C ASN A 687 21.98 -0.39 -6.10
N VAL A 688 20.69 -0.69 -6.16
CA VAL A 688 19.92 -0.68 -7.42
C VAL A 688 18.83 0.38 -7.37
N PHE A 689 18.91 1.33 -8.29
CA PHE A 689 17.84 2.27 -8.60
C PHE A 689 16.86 1.64 -9.58
N THR A 690 15.59 1.75 -9.28
CA THR A 690 14.52 1.17 -10.10
C THR A 690 13.49 2.26 -10.41
N SER A 691 13.19 2.51 -11.67
CA SER A 691 12.07 3.37 -12.07
C SER A 691 10.75 2.64 -11.91
N ALA A 692 9.68 3.38 -11.65
CA ALA A 692 8.33 2.83 -11.81
C ALA A 692 8.00 2.65 -13.30
N ASP A 693 7.20 1.62 -13.64
CA ASP A 693 6.60 1.51 -14.97
C ASP A 693 5.74 2.74 -15.28
N ARG A 694 5.97 3.36 -16.42
CA ARG A 694 5.13 4.46 -16.89
C ARG A 694 3.84 3.91 -17.48
N TRP A 695 2.72 4.26 -16.85
CA TRP A 695 1.37 3.89 -17.29
C TRP A 695 0.51 5.16 -17.42
N ASN A 696 0.72 5.87 -18.54
CA ASN A 696 -0.06 7.05 -18.85
C ASN A 696 -1.41 6.62 -19.40
N THR A 697 -2.51 7.12 -18.81
CA THR A 697 -3.86 6.70 -19.15
C THR A 697 -4.78 7.87 -19.36
N ILE A 698 -5.67 7.71 -20.34
CA ILE A 698 -6.87 8.55 -20.52
C ILE A 698 -8.04 7.60 -20.53
N SER A 699 -8.98 7.77 -19.62
CA SER A 699 -10.16 6.91 -19.47
C SER A 699 -11.43 7.73 -19.59
N VAL A 700 -12.38 7.21 -20.34
CA VAL A 700 -13.74 7.71 -20.41
C VAL A 700 -14.65 6.65 -19.81
N GLN A 701 -15.45 7.03 -18.82
CA GLN A 701 -16.37 6.15 -18.13
C GLN A 701 -17.80 6.69 -18.26
N TYR A 702 -18.75 5.78 -18.41
CA TYR A 702 -20.19 6.08 -18.46
C TYR A 702 -20.94 5.23 -17.45
N HIS A 703 -21.71 5.89 -16.59
CA HIS A 703 -22.55 5.24 -15.57
C HIS A 703 -24.01 5.18 -16.03
N TYR A 704 -24.58 3.97 -16.03
CA TYR A 704 -25.99 3.76 -16.30
C TYR A 704 -26.60 2.76 -15.31
N LYS A 705 -27.39 3.25 -14.38
CA LYS A 705 -27.99 2.44 -13.30
C LYS A 705 -26.93 1.66 -12.52
N ASN A 706 -26.95 0.33 -12.66
CA ASN A 706 -26.01 -0.59 -11.98
C ASN A 706 -24.81 -0.97 -12.88
N TRP A 707 -24.67 -0.32 -14.03
CA TRP A 707 -23.62 -0.59 -15.02
C TRP A 707 -22.63 0.58 -15.09
N TYR A 708 -21.35 0.26 -15.15
CA TYR A 708 -20.30 1.19 -15.50
C TYR A 708 -19.56 0.66 -16.73
N PHE A 709 -19.50 1.45 -17.76
CA PHE A 709 -18.76 1.16 -18.99
C PHE A 709 -17.52 2.05 -19.02
N SER A 710 -16.39 1.52 -19.46
CA SER A 710 -15.16 2.30 -19.60
C SER A 710 -14.42 1.99 -20.89
N ALA A 711 -13.80 3.02 -21.43
CA ALA A 711 -12.80 2.92 -22.50
C ALA A 711 -11.55 3.65 -22.05
N THR A 712 -10.42 2.94 -21.96
CA THR A 712 -9.17 3.49 -21.45
C THR A 712 -8.06 3.32 -22.47
N GLY A 713 -7.51 4.43 -22.94
CA GLY A 713 -6.28 4.47 -23.73
C GLY A 713 -5.07 4.46 -22.80
N VAL A 714 -4.15 3.55 -23.03
CA VAL A 714 -2.92 3.38 -22.25
C VAL A 714 -1.72 3.66 -23.12
N ASN A 715 -0.77 4.43 -22.62
CA ASN A 715 0.48 4.79 -23.28
C ASN A 715 0.24 5.26 -24.72
N LEU A 716 -0.77 6.15 -24.91
CA LEU A 716 -1.11 6.70 -26.21
C LEU A 716 0.03 7.53 -26.79
N PHE A 717 0.19 7.48 -28.11
CA PHE A 717 1.20 8.23 -28.88
C PHE A 717 2.66 7.85 -28.55
N THR A 718 2.91 6.66 -27.98
CA THR A 718 4.24 6.13 -27.72
C THR A 718 4.50 4.84 -28.51
N LYS A 719 5.75 4.61 -28.88
CA LYS A 719 6.19 3.37 -29.55
C LYS A 719 6.79 2.35 -28.56
N ARG A 720 7.12 2.77 -27.33
CA ARG A 720 7.84 1.92 -26.36
C ARG A 720 6.92 1.15 -25.42
N GLY A 721 5.68 1.62 -25.23
CA GLY A 721 4.76 1.04 -24.25
C GLY A 721 5.20 1.27 -22.81
N GLY A 722 4.93 0.31 -21.93
CA GLY A 722 5.41 0.32 -20.55
C GLY A 722 6.94 0.20 -20.53
N THR A 723 7.61 1.10 -19.81
CA THR A 723 9.07 1.14 -19.71
C THR A 723 9.49 1.07 -18.25
N TYR A 724 10.42 0.19 -17.95
CA TYR A 724 11.00 -0.04 -16.64
C TYR A 724 12.52 0.04 -16.76
N GLU A 725 13.17 0.79 -15.89
CA GLU A 725 14.63 0.92 -15.87
C GLU A 725 15.21 0.54 -14.52
N CYS A 726 16.32 -0.20 -14.52
CA CYS A 726 17.17 -0.44 -13.37
C CYS A 726 18.57 0.11 -13.63
N LEU A 727 19.18 0.68 -12.60
CA LEU A 727 20.55 1.12 -12.60
C LEU A 727 21.26 0.52 -11.39
N THR A 728 22.17 -0.41 -11.62
CA THR A 728 23.04 -0.99 -10.59
C THR A 728 24.28 -0.13 -10.43
N ILE A 729 24.54 0.33 -9.21
CA ILE A 729 25.75 1.07 -8.84
C ILE A 729 26.74 0.09 -8.23
N SER A 730 27.86 -0.10 -8.87
CA SER A 730 28.93 -1.00 -8.45
C SER A 730 30.24 -0.56 -9.09
N ASP A 731 31.36 -0.69 -8.37
CA ASP A 731 32.70 -0.47 -8.93
C ASP A 731 33.16 -1.65 -9.80
N VAL A 732 32.56 -2.83 -9.62
CA VAL A 732 32.93 -4.08 -10.33
C VAL A 732 31.92 -4.42 -11.41
N HIS A 733 30.62 -4.15 -11.18
CA HIS A 733 29.57 -4.48 -12.12
C HIS A 733 28.51 -3.35 -12.21
N PRO A 734 28.84 -2.19 -12.80
CA PRO A 734 27.83 -1.20 -13.15
C PRO A 734 26.95 -1.73 -14.29
N GLU A 735 25.63 -1.65 -14.11
CA GLU A 735 24.66 -2.10 -15.12
C GLU A 735 23.52 -1.09 -15.27
N ARG A 736 23.14 -0.83 -16.51
CA ARG A 736 21.89 -0.19 -16.87
C ARG A 736 21.02 -1.16 -17.66
N TYR A 737 19.90 -1.52 -17.05
CA TYR A 737 18.91 -2.45 -17.59
C TYR A 737 17.65 -1.66 -17.98
N THR A 738 17.06 -1.98 -19.12
CA THR A 738 15.81 -1.39 -19.61
C THR A 738 14.89 -2.45 -20.15
N GLN A 739 13.65 -2.49 -19.69
CA GLN A 739 12.58 -3.32 -20.23
C GLN A 739 11.55 -2.44 -20.92
N ASN A 740 11.17 -2.78 -22.13
CA ASN A 740 10.08 -2.17 -22.89
C ASN A 740 9.02 -3.21 -23.23
N ILE A 741 7.75 -2.89 -23.00
CA ILE A 741 6.63 -3.76 -23.37
C ILE A 741 5.86 -3.05 -24.49
N ARG A 742 6.29 -3.26 -25.74
CA ARG A 742 5.69 -2.60 -26.91
C ARG A 742 4.25 -3.00 -27.16
N SER A 743 3.84 -4.20 -26.70
CA SER A 743 2.46 -4.67 -26.76
C SER A 743 1.48 -3.74 -25.98
N ASN A 744 1.99 -2.96 -25.02
CA ASN A 744 1.20 -1.97 -24.26
C ASN A 744 1.21 -0.56 -24.90
N ALA A 745 1.91 -0.36 -26.04
CA ALA A 745 1.91 0.91 -26.74
C ALA A 745 0.55 1.13 -27.43
N ASN A 746 -0.06 2.28 -27.21
CA ASN A 746 -1.38 2.63 -27.76
C ASN A 746 -2.46 1.57 -27.45
N MET A 747 -2.41 0.97 -26.26
CA MET A 747 -3.36 -0.06 -25.86
C MET A 747 -4.73 0.56 -25.57
N LEU A 748 -5.78 -0.06 -26.09
CA LEU A 748 -7.17 0.30 -25.81
C LEU A 748 -7.82 -0.80 -24.96
N LEU A 749 -8.24 -0.43 -23.75
CA LEU A 749 -9.00 -1.28 -22.84
C LEU A 749 -10.49 -0.92 -22.87
N LEU A 750 -11.33 -1.93 -22.95
CA LEU A 750 -12.77 -1.81 -22.73
C LEU A 750 -13.11 -2.49 -21.41
N GLY A 751 -13.90 -1.80 -20.58
CA GLY A 751 -14.28 -2.29 -19.27
C GLY A 751 -15.78 -2.23 -19.04
N VAL A 752 -16.30 -3.21 -18.30
CA VAL A 752 -17.67 -3.25 -17.82
C VAL A 752 -17.69 -3.69 -16.36
N ASN A 753 -18.40 -2.91 -15.53
CA ASN A 753 -18.69 -3.28 -14.16
C ASN A 753 -20.21 -3.37 -13.97
N TYR A 754 -20.65 -4.39 -13.28
CA TYR A 754 -22.05 -4.62 -12.97
C TYR A 754 -22.22 -4.94 -11.50
N ARG A 755 -23.30 -4.44 -10.93
CA ARG A 755 -23.69 -4.73 -9.56
C ARG A 755 -25.16 -5.11 -9.46
N PHE A 756 -25.42 -6.12 -8.66
CA PHE A 756 -26.76 -6.53 -8.26
C PHE A 756 -26.84 -6.60 -6.74
N ASP A 757 -27.77 -5.85 -6.15
CA ASP A 757 -28.07 -5.85 -4.72
C ASP A 757 -29.44 -6.48 -4.44
N PHE A 758 -29.52 -7.21 -3.31
CA PHE A 758 -30.76 -7.80 -2.87
C PHE A 758 -30.87 -7.75 -1.33
N GLY A 759 -32.12 -7.63 -0.82
CA GLY A 759 -32.41 -7.60 0.62
C GLY A 759 -32.38 -6.21 1.26
N LYS A 760 -32.41 -6.15 2.60
CA LYS A 760 -32.51 -4.93 3.43
C LYS A 760 -31.20 -4.63 4.18
N GLN A 761 -30.95 -3.41 4.67
CA GLN A 761 -29.63 -2.98 5.21
C GLN A 761 -29.43 -3.08 6.74
N HIS A 762 -28.27 -3.55 7.26
CA HIS A 762 -27.95 -3.79 8.70
C HIS A 762 -26.59 -3.32 9.24
N LYS A 763 -26.40 -3.40 10.57
CA LYS A 763 -25.19 -2.99 11.31
C LYS A 763 -24.05 -4.01 11.21
N LYS A 764 -22.91 -3.61 10.67
CA LYS A 764 -21.68 -4.43 10.58
C LYS A 764 -20.69 -4.19 11.73
N ALA A 765 -19.92 -5.22 12.05
CA ALA A 765 -18.87 -5.16 13.07
C ALA A 765 -17.52 -4.72 12.52
N ASN A 766 -16.78 -3.91 13.29
CA ASN A 766 -15.44 -3.44 12.94
C ASN A 766 -14.34 -4.37 13.46
N ARG A 767 -13.34 -4.65 12.64
CA ARG A 767 -12.27 -5.61 12.92
C ARG A 767 -10.89 -5.15 12.42
N ILE A 768 -9.81 -5.65 13.06
CA ILE A 768 -8.42 -5.39 12.72
C ILE A 768 -7.63 -6.72 12.68
N LEU A 769 -6.92 -7.03 11.58
CA LEU A 769 -5.99 -8.15 11.44
C LEU A 769 -4.66 -7.71 10.81
N ASN A 770 -3.58 -8.40 11.16
CA ASN A 770 -2.24 -8.11 10.66
C ASN A 770 -1.49 -9.39 10.27
N ASN A 771 -1.68 -9.85 9.04
CA ASN A 771 -1.06 -11.06 8.53
C ASN A 771 0.03 -10.72 7.51
N GLY A 772 1.28 -10.92 7.86
CA GLY A 772 2.41 -10.76 6.93
C GLY A 772 2.32 -11.72 5.73
N GLY A 773 2.81 -11.30 4.57
CA GLY A 773 3.00 -12.19 3.42
C GLY A 773 4.00 -13.31 3.75
N VAL A 774 3.89 -14.46 3.07
CA VAL A 774 4.95 -15.47 3.03
C VAL A 774 6.04 -14.94 2.09
N GLU A 775 7.29 -14.95 2.53
CA GLU A 775 8.40 -14.70 1.62
C GLU A 775 8.47 -15.86 0.63
N ARG A 776 8.53 -15.54 -0.66
CA ARG A 776 8.93 -16.49 -1.68
C ARG A 776 10.37 -16.88 -1.36
N GLY A 777 10.72 -18.13 -1.58
CA GLY A 777 12.09 -18.59 -1.37
C GLY A 777 13.10 -17.95 -2.32
N VAL A 778 14.07 -18.69 -2.77
CA VAL A 778 15.02 -18.21 -3.78
C VAL A 778 14.23 -17.90 -5.06
N ASP A 779 14.16 -16.61 -5.40
CA ASP A 779 13.47 -16.11 -6.59
C ASP A 779 14.49 -15.90 -7.70
N LEU A 780 14.24 -16.49 -8.88
CA LEU A 780 15.07 -16.35 -10.08
C LEU A 780 14.71 -15.09 -10.90
N ASN A 781 13.88 -14.19 -10.34
CA ASN A 781 13.56 -12.92 -11.00
C ASN A 781 14.76 -11.97 -10.93
N TYR A 782 15.41 -11.80 -12.05
CA TYR A 782 16.49 -10.85 -12.33
C TYR A 782 15.98 -9.78 -13.29
#